data_0ffb77722b0d56ae1c6c76b8dd3582ea
#
_entry.id   0ffb77722b0d56ae1c6c76b8dd3582ea
#
_cell.length_a   1.000
_cell.length_b   1.000
_cell.length_c   1.000
_cell.angle_alpha   90.00
_cell.angle_beta   90.00
_cell.angle_gamma   90.00
#
_symmetry.space_group_name_H-M   'P 1'
#
loop_
_entity.id
_entity.type
_entity.pdbx_description
1 polymer ?
#
loop_
_entity_poly.entity_id
_entity_poly.type
_entity_poly.pdbx_seq_one_letter_code
_entity_poly.pdbx_strand_id
1 'polypeptide(L)'
;VTRISRRRIGLAIGATVLAVTGTTVVAMTTASAAATGQITGYGGKCVDVAAASSANGTQVQLYTCNGTGAQQWTVGDDGTIRALGKCLDVNAASTANGTKIQIWDCNGTAAQQWSKQSDGTLRSLGKCLDATGPSSADGTKLQLWDCFASANQQWTLPGGTTNPPTSTPPNNPNNPDLGPNVSVFDPSMSQATIQNRLNTVFNQQVTNQFGNARFALLFKPGTYNVNANVGFFTQVAGLGLSPDSVVINGAVHAEADWWPDGSQNATQNFWRSAENLSVTPTGGLDRWAVSQAAPYRRMHVRGNLALSDGGWSSGGWISDSKIDGQIQSGSQQQWITRNSQIGSWSGSNWNQVFVGTSGAPANSFPNPPYTTVGAAPVVREKPFLYVDGAGAYQVFVPSLRTNASGNSWSSGSTAGSSLPISQFYIVKAGATAASINAALAAGQNLLFTPGVYNVDDTIRITRANTVVLGLGLATIVPQNGVTAMTVADVDGVKVAGILFDAGTTNSQVLMEVGPNGSAADHAANPTSLHDVFFRVGGSIAGKATVSLRVNSNNVIGDHMWIWRADHGNGGTVGWNINTGANGLVVNGNNVTMYGLFVEHYQQYQTIWNGNGGRTYFYQNEIPYDVPNQAGWSSGGGAQGWAAYKVGANVTSHEAWGLGSYCYFSTNPSVVLGHSFEVPQTAGVKFHNMVTVSLGGTGTIAHIINNTGGPSNSSTNVANWVNYP
;
A
#
# COMPACT_ATOMS: atom_id res chain seq x y z
N VAL A 1 -60.84 -39.88 -16.56
CA VAL A 1 -61.45 -40.98 -17.34
C VAL A 1 -60.32 -41.61 -18.12
N THR A 2 -60.06 -42.82 -17.73
CA THR A 2 -59.70 -44.09 -18.41
C THR A 2 -58.20 -44.25 -18.70
N ARG A 3 -57.48 -45.03 -17.92
CA ARG A 3 -57.26 -46.50 -17.82
C ARG A 3 -56.38 -47.10 -18.91
N ILE A 4 -55.19 -47.57 -18.46
CA ILE A 4 -54.68 -48.97 -18.46
C ILE A 4 -54.09 -49.48 -19.78
N SER A 5 -52.84 -49.91 -19.80
CA SER A 5 -52.51 -51.34 -19.97
C SER A 5 -51.02 -51.67 -19.78
N ARG A 6 -50.75 -52.61 -18.89
CA ARG A 6 -49.48 -53.38 -18.75
C ARG A 6 -49.33 -54.36 -19.85
N ARG A 7 -48.08 -54.64 -20.30
CA ARG A 7 -47.69 -56.05 -20.67
C ARG A 7 -46.20 -56.27 -20.36
N ARG A 8 -45.96 -57.29 -19.58
CA ARG A 8 -44.70 -57.99 -19.36
C ARG A 8 -44.45 -58.99 -20.46
N ILE A 9 -43.20 -59.41 -20.69
CA ILE A 9 -42.64 -60.67 -21.17
C ILE A 9 -41.19 -60.31 -21.60
N GLY A 10 -40.06 -60.92 -21.32
CA GLY A 10 -39.73 -62.16 -20.69
C GLY A 10 -38.19 -62.33 -20.79
N LEU A 11 -37.63 -63.06 -19.87
CA LEU A 11 -36.21 -63.41 -19.70
C LEU A 11 -35.60 -64.04 -20.96
N ALA A 12 -34.31 -63.66 -21.25
CA ALA A 12 -33.34 -64.56 -21.83
C ALA A 12 -31.92 -64.22 -21.25
N ILE A 13 -31.37 -65.18 -20.56
CA ILE A 13 -30.04 -65.20 -19.97
C ILE A 13 -29.06 -65.52 -21.10
N GLY A 14 -28.08 -64.62 -21.32
CA GLY A 14 -26.88 -64.88 -22.11
C GLY A 14 -25.65 -64.46 -21.34
N ALA A 15 -24.98 -65.41 -20.78
CA ALA A 15 -23.69 -65.21 -20.11
C ALA A 15 -22.59 -65.00 -21.16
N THR A 16 -22.04 -63.79 -21.22
CA THR A 16 -20.81 -63.53 -21.97
C THR A 16 -19.73 -63.17 -20.98
N VAL A 17 -18.75 -64.06 -20.83
CA VAL A 17 -17.52 -63.89 -20.06
C VAL A 17 -16.69 -62.82 -20.80
N LEU A 18 -16.56 -61.59 -20.23
CA LEU A 18 -15.55 -60.64 -20.65
C LEU A 18 -14.32 -60.81 -19.77
N ALA A 19 -13.25 -61.28 -20.39
CA ALA A 19 -11.92 -61.30 -19.79
C ALA A 19 -11.46 -59.85 -19.62
N VAL A 20 -11.36 -59.37 -18.35
CA VAL A 20 -10.73 -58.11 -18.00
C VAL A 20 -9.21 -58.35 -17.98
N THR A 21 -8.53 -57.97 -19.07
CA THR A 21 -7.08 -57.82 -19.06
C THR A 21 -6.75 -56.51 -18.30
N GLY A 22 -6.36 -56.66 -17.06
CA GLY A 22 -5.81 -55.56 -16.26
C GLY A 22 -4.49 -55.10 -16.86
N THR A 23 -4.50 -53.99 -17.55
CA THR A 23 -3.29 -53.23 -17.83
C THR A 23 -2.92 -52.46 -16.55
N THR A 24 -1.99 -52.98 -15.80
CA THR A 24 -1.25 -52.22 -14.77
C THR A 24 -0.51 -51.13 -15.51
N VAL A 25 -1.01 -49.89 -15.41
CA VAL A 25 -0.21 -48.70 -15.72
C VAL A 25 0.81 -48.57 -14.63
N VAL A 26 2.01 -49.09 -14.88
CA VAL A 26 3.20 -48.74 -14.09
C VAL A 26 3.47 -47.28 -14.39
N ALA A 27 3.12 -46.40 -13.44
CA ALA A 27 3.60 -45.02 -13.45
C ALA A 27 5.14 -45.10 -13.37
N MET A 28 5.78 -44.96 -14.51
CA MET A 28 7.21 -44.65 -14.53
C MET A 28 7.36 -43.25 -13.92
N THR A 29 7.75 -43.23 -12.66
CA THR A 29 8.33 -42.00 -12.08
C THR A 29 9.64 -41.79 -12.84
N THR A 30 9.65 -40.80 -13.73
CA THR A 30 10.89 -40.30 -14.33
C THR A 30 11.73 -39.81 -13.16
N ALA A 31 12.81 -40.49 -12.83
CA ALA A 31 13.83 -39.97 -11.94
C ALA A 31 14.31 -38.66 -12.52
N SER A 32 14.06 -37.56 -11.82
CA SER A 32 14.61 -36.25 -12.18
C SER A 32 16.12 -36.35 -12.02
N ALA A 33 16.89 -36.09 -13.07
CA ALA A 33 18.33 -36.09 -12.96
C ALA A 33 18.77 -35.05 -11.91
N ALA A 34 19.65 -35.43 -10.99
CA ALA A 34 20.20 -34.57 -9.95
C ALA A 34 20.73 -33.28 -10.56
N ALA A 35 20.13 -32.13 -10.20
CA ALA A 35 20.51 -30.85 -10.76
C ALA A 35 21.78 -30.33 -10.08
N THR A 36 22.81 -30.00 -10.89
CA THR A 36 24.07 -29.44 -10.39
C THR A 36 24.21 -27.99 -10.87
N GLY A 37 24.61 -27.07 -9.98
CA GLY A 37 24.83 -25.67 -10.29
C GLY A 37 24.95 -24.80 -9.04
N GLN A 38 24.83 -23.49 -9.21
CA GLN A 38 24.92 -22.55 -8.11
C GLN A 38 23.61 -22.50 -7.31
N ILE A 39 23.73 -22.41 -5.98
CA ILE A 39 22.64 -21.99 -5.09
C ILE A 39 22.82 -20.51 -4.86
N THR A 40 21.82 -19.68 -5.23
CA THR A 40 21.87 -18.25 -5.03
C THR A 40 20.92 -17.82 -3.92
N GLY A 41 21.29 -16.75 -3.19
CA GLY A 41 20.52 -16.27 -2.05
C GLY A 41 20.69 -14.77 -1.83
N TYR A 42 20.77 -14.37 -0.57
CA TYR A 42 20.75 -12.98 -0.14
C TYR A 42 21.76 -12.11 -0.86
N GLY A 43 21.30 -10.95 -1.36
CA GLY A 43 22.11 -9.99 -2.13
C GLY A 43 22.58 -10.51 -3.49
N GLY A 44 21.95 -11.56 -4.05
CA GLY A 44 22.37 -12.18 -5.32
C GLY A 44 23.67 -12.96 -5.22
N LYS A 45 24.12 -13.27 -4.00
CA LYS A 45 25.34 -14.03 -3.74
C LYS A 45 25.11 -15.53 -3.85
N CYS A 46 26.19 -16.28 -4.05
CA CYS A 46 26.20 -17.72 -4.13
C CYS A 46 26.54 -18.37 -2.77
N VAL A 47 25.93 -19.51 -2.48
CA VAL A 47 26.35 -20.42 -1.41
C VAL A 47 27.68 -21.01 -1.78
N ASP A 48 28.67 -20.83 -0.92
CA ASP A 48 30.09 -21.06 -1.20
C ASP A 48 30.74 -21.85 -0.06
N VAL A 49 31.58 -22.78 -0.41
CA VAL A 49 32.40 -23.49 0.57
C VAL A 49 33.70 -22.69 0.79
N ALA A 50 33.91 -22.20 2.00
CA ALA A 50 35.03 -21.33 2.33
C ALA A 50 36.38 -21.87 1.87
N ALA A 51 37.15 -21.02 1.15
CA ALA A 51 38.45 -21.34 0.57
C ALA A 51 38.46 -22.61 -0.33
N ALA A 52 37.30 -23.02 -0.86
CA ALA A 52 37.12 -24.25 -1.65
C ALA A 52 37.71 -25.53 -0.93
N SER A 53 37.77 -25.53 0.39
CA SER A 53 38.31 -26.63 1.17
C SER A 53 37.29 -27.76 1.30
N SER A 54 37.67 -28.98 0.89
CA SER A 54 36.85 -30.20 1.05
C SER A 54 36.98 -30.88 2.42
N ALA A 55 37.66 -30.24 3.39
CA ALA A 55 37.82 -30.78 4.72
C ALA A 55 36.48 -30.80 5.48
N ASN A 56 36.20 -31.83 6.24
CA ASN A 56 35.04 -31.91 7.14
C ASN A 56 35.06 -30.73 8.11
N GLY A 57 33.91 -30.12 8.30
CA GLY A 57 33.75 -28.96 9.17
C GLY A 57 34.05 -27.62 8.48
N THR A 58 34.35 -27.58 7.16
CA THR A 58 34.54 -26.29 6.45
C THR A 58 33.24 -25.48 6.47
N GLN A 59 33.35 -24.20 6.84
CA GLN A 59 32.24 -23.27 6.90
C GLN A 59 31.63 -23.07 5.51
N VAL A 60 30.30 -23.02 5.43
CA VAL A 60 29.58 -22.58 4.25
C VAL A 60 29.18 -21.10 4.45
N GLN A 61 29.35 -20.29 3.40
CA GLN A 61 29.26 -18.83 3.44
C GLN A 61 28.53 -18.28 2.22
N LEU A 62 28.22 -16.99 2.21
CA LEU A 62 27.90 -16.24 1.01
C LEU A 62 29.18 -15.71 0.37
N TYR A 63 29.26 -15.77 -0.95
CA TYR A 63 30.36 -15.19 -1.72
C TYR A 63 29.88 -14.72 -3.09
N THR A 64 30.59 -13.76 -3.69
CA THR A 64 30.31 -13.35 -5.07
C THR A 64 30.32 -14.56 -5.99
N CYS A 65 29.28 -14.72 -6.82
CA CYS A 65 29.14 -15.84 -7.73
C CYS A 65 30.32 -15.82 -8.76
N ASN A 66 31.17 -16.83 -8.72
CA ASN A 66 32.40 -16.93 -9.52
C ASN A 66 32.52 -18.25 -10.31
N GLY A 67 31.51 -19.14 -10.19
CA GLY A 67 31.42 -20.39 -10.95
C GLY A 67 32.42 -21.47 -10.56
N THR A 68 33.20 -21.30 -9.49
CA THR A 68 34.17 -22.30 -9.01
C THR A 68 33.48 -23.54 -8.46
N GLY A 69 34.22 -24.65 -8.29
CA GLY A 69 33.72 -25.90 -7.70
C GLY A 69 33.17 -25.73 -6.28
N ALA A 70 33.63 -24.72 -5.53
CA ALA A 70 33.09 -24.35 -4.21
C ALA A 70 31.64 -23.86 -4.21
N GLN A 71 31.12 -23.50 -5.39
CA GLN A 71 29.77 -23.00 -5.62
C GLN A 71 28.91 -23.94 -6.47
N GLN A 72 29.45 -25.11 -6.82
CA GLN A 72 28.73 -26.12 -7.60
C GLN A 72 28.07 -27.11 -6.66
N TRP A 73 26.78 -26.99 -6.49
CA TRP A 73 25.96 -27.81 -5.60
C TRP A 73 25.11 -28.79 -6.39
N THR A 74 25.12 -30.05 -6.03
CA THR A 74 24.22 -31.07 -6.57
C THR A 74 23.10 -31.31 -5.58
N VAL A 75 21.86 -31.09 -6.00
CA VAL A 75 20.66 -31.39 -5.20
C VAL A 75 20.26 -32.82 -5.50
N GLY A 76 20.39 -33.72 -4.50
CA GLY A 76 20.06 -35.13 -4.60
C GLY A 76 18.59 -35.41 -4.36
N ASP A 77 18.04 -36.43 -5.03
CA ASP A 77 16.69 -36.96 -4.77
C ASP A 77 16.55 -37.57 -3.38
N ASP A 78 17.69 -37.87 -2.72
CA ASP A 78 17.78 -38.36 -1.36
C ASP A 78 17.68 -37.26 -0.29
N GLY A 79 17.36 -36.04 -0.69
CA GLY A 79 17.23 -34.88 0.20
C GLY A 79 18.55 -34.25 0.62
N THR A 80 19.70 -34.75 0.12
CA THR A 80 21.01 -34.18 0.40
C THR A 80 21.38 -33.09 -0.62
N ILE A 81 22.19 -32.11 -0.20
CA ILE A 81 22.79 -31.09 -1.07
C ILE A 81 24.31 -31.23 -0.97
N ARG A 82 25.01 -31.43 -2.07
CA ARG A 82 26.40 -31.81 -2.11
C ARG A 82 27.29 -30.88 -2.88
N ALA A 83 28.45 -30.53 -2.35
CA ALA A 83 29.54 -29.85 -3.05
C ALA A 83 30.90 -30.46 -2.65
N LEU A 84 31.87 -30.43 -3.55
CA LEU A 84 33.24 -30.95 -3.33
C LEU A 84 33.26 -32.38 -2.77
N GLY A 85 32.27 -33.24 -3.13
CA GLY A 85 32.15 -34.62 -2.64
C GLY A 85 31.63 -34.77 -1.21
N LYS A 86 31.16 -33.70 -0.58
CA LYS A 86 30.61 -33.64 0.79
C LYS A 86 29.16 -33.18 0.79
N CYS A 87 28.43 -33.45 1.89
CA CYS A 87 27.07 -33.01 2.11
C CYS A 87 27.01 -31.67 2.89
N LEU A 88 26.08 -30.81 2.53
CA LEU A 88 25.68 -29.64 3.34
C LEU A 88 25.11 -30.13 4.67
N ASP A 89 25.69 -29.70 5.78
CA ASP A 89 25.52 -30.31 7.09
C ASP A 89 25.31 -29.26 8.19
N VAL A 90 24.38 -29.58 9.09
CA VAL A 90 24.17 -28.80 10.32
C VAL A 90 25.09 -29.32 11.39
N ASN A 91 26.05 -28.52 11.83
CA ASN A 91 27.08 -28.91 12.78
C ASN A 91 26.50 -29.59 14.04
N ALA A 92 26.98 -30.81 14.33
CA ALA A 92 26.56 -31.63 15.47
C ALA A 92 25.03 -31.89 15.53
N ALA A 93 24.30 -31.78 14.44
CA ALA A 93 22.82 -31.86 14.37
C ALA A 93 22.14 -30.96 15.41
N SER A 94 22.76 -29.85 15.80
CA SER A 94 22.22 -28.90 16.76
C SER A 94 21.11 -28.07 16.17
N THR A 95 19.96 -27.92 16.87
CA THR A 95 18.83 -27.08 16.48
C THR A 95 18.89 -25.70 17.11
N ALA A 96 19.97 -25.33 17.81
CA ALA A 96 20.13 -24.01 18.38
C ALA A 96 20.29 -22.94 17.27
N ASN A 97 19.68 -21.78 17.46
CA ASN A 97 19.90 -20.63 16.57
C ASN A 97 21.39 -20.23 16.57
N GLY A 98 21.93 -19.93 15.38
CA GLY A 98 23.36 -19.64 15.21
C GLY A 98 24.22 -20.89 14.98
N THR A 99 23.62 -22.09 14.90
CA THR A 99 24.39 -23.32 14.61
C THR A 99 25.04 -23.19 13.23
N LYS A 100 26.33 -23.48 13.19
CA LYS A 100 27.17 -23.42 11.99
C LYS A 100 26.64 -24.34 10.89
N ILE A 101 26.60 -23.87 9.67
CA ILE A 101 26.43 -24.71 8.48
C ILE A 101 27.80 -24.95 7.87
N GLN A 102 28.07 -26.23 7.59
CA GLN A 102 29.36 -26.74 7.14
C GLN A 102 29.19 -27.76 6.02
N ILE A 103 30.25 -28.22 5.43
CA ILE A 103 30.29 -29.49 4.67
C ILE A 103 30.86 -30.58 5.53
N TRP A 104 30.32 -31.79 5.38
CA TRP A 104 30.76 -33.00 6.09
C TRP A 104 30.62 -34.25 5.22
N ASP A 105 31.31 -35.33 5.55
CA ASP A 105 31.09 -36.60 4.87
C ASP A 105 29.60 -36.97 4.90
N CYS A 106 29.08 -37.41 3.75
CA CYS A 106 27.68 -37.81 3.65
C CYS A 106 27.45 -39.07 4.52
N ASN A 107 26.66 -38.95 5.57
CA ASN A 107 26.44 -39.97 6.57
C ASN A 107 24.96 -40.35 6.75
N GLY A 108 24.06 -39.76 5.95
CA GLY A 108 22.62 -40.05 5.93
C GLY A 108 21.84 -39.58 7.15
N THR A 109 22.43 -38.75 8.03
CA THR A 109 21.74 -38.21 9.21
C THR A 109 20.76 -37.11 8.86
N ALA A 110 19.82 -36.81 9.76
CA ALA A 110 18.84 -35.71 9.60
C ALA A 110 19.51 -34.34 9.45
N ALA A 111 20.76 -34.15 9.94
CA ALA A 111 21.54 -32.92 9.79
C ALA A 111 21.91 -32.62 8.33
N GLN A 112 21.82 -33.60 7.44
CA GLN A 112 22.13 -33.48 6.01
C GLN A 112 20.90 -33.60 5.12
N GLN A 113 19.71 -33.64 5.72
CA GLN A 113 18.44 -33.67 5.00
C GLN A 113 17.90 -32.21 4.85
N TRP A 114 17.82 -31.77 3.61
CA TRP A 114 17.39 -30.43 3.27
C TRP A 114 16.14 -30.48 2.40
N SER A 115 15.18 -29.64 2.71
CA SER A 115 13.96 -29.49 1.92
C SER A 115 13.72 -28.04 1.53
N LYS A 116 13.58 -27.79 0.23
CA LYS A 116 13.15 -26.50 -0.31
C LYS A 116 11.66 -26.35 -0.05
N GLN A 117 11.28 -25.24 0.56
CA GLN A 117 9.89 -24.93 0.86
C GLN A 117 9.30 -23.97 -0.17
N SER A 118 7.97 -23.96 -0.25
CA SER A 118 7.22 -23.03 -1.12
C SER A 118 7.40 -21.57 -0.72
N ASP A 119 7.75 -21.29 0.55
CA ASP A 119 8.05 -19.95 1.05
C ASP A 119 9.46 -19.46 0.68
N GLY A 120 10.18 -20.21 -0.15
CA GLY A 120 11.53 -19.87 -0.59
C GLY A 120 12.64 -20.25 0.36
N THR A 121 12.32 -20.77 1.55
CA THR A 121 13.32 -21.22 2.53
C THR A 121 13.89 -22.60 2.19
N LEU A 122 15.09 -22.86 2.66
CA LEU A 122 15.74 -24.18 2.62
C LEU A 122 15.87 -24.67 4.07
N ARG A 123 15.24 -25.80 4.41
CA ARG A 123 15.09 -26.24 5.80
C ARG A 123 15.76 -27.55 6.07
N SER A 124 16.38 -27.67 7.27
CA SER A 124 16.87 -28.89 7.90
C SER A 124 16.53 -28.84 9.40
N LEU A 125 16.22 -29.97 10.00
CA LEU A 125 15.91 -30.12 11.44
C LEU A 125 14.82 -29.16 11.93
N GLY A 126 13.84 -28.80 11.04
CA GLY A 126 12.75 -27.88 11.36
C GLY A 126 13.14 -26.40 11.37
N LYS A 127 14.37 -26.04 11.01
CA LYS A 127 14.89 -24.67 10.94
C LYS A 127 15.40 -24.31 9.56
N CYS A 128 15.69 -23.04 9.33
CA CYS A 128 16.05 -22.47 8.02
C CYS A 128 17.56 -22.23 7.89
N LEU A 129 18.08 -22.46 6.68
CA LEU A 129 19.38 -21.93 6.26
C LEU A 129 19.27 -20.38 6.23
N ASP A 130 20.20 -19.71 6.88
CA ASP A 130 20.16 -18.30 7.19
C ASP A 130 21.53 -17.64 6.96
N ALA A 131 21.57 -16.48 6.32
CA ALA A 131 22.77 -15.65 6.22
C ALA A 131 22.87 -14.72 7.42
N THR A 132 23.97 -14.88 8.18
CA THR A 132 24.20 -14.16 9.44
C THR A 132 24.12 -12.64 9.29
N GLY A 133 23.40 -12.01 10.19
CA GLY A 133 23.48 -10.56 10.36
C GLY A 133 22.26 -9.69 10.08
N PRO A 134 21.39 -9.82 9.08
CA PRO A 134 21.60 -10.23 7.70
C PRO A 134 22.65 -9.37 6.96
N SER A 135 23.68 -10.00 6.43
CA SER A 135 24.73 -9.37 5.60
C SER A 135 24.84 -10.09 4.27
N SER A 136 25.08 -9.35 3.18
CA SER A 136 25.39 -9.89 1.85
C SER A 136 26.86 -9.71 1.47
N ALA A 137 27.72 -9.37 2.43
CA ALA A 137 29.16 -9.24 2.18
C ALA A 137 29.78 -10.63 1.87
N ASP A 138 30.82 -10.66 1.06
CA ASP A 138 31.60 -11.88 0.84
C ASP A 138 32.20 -12.39 2.14
N GLY A 139 32.07 -13.70 2.37
CA GLY A 139 32.47 -14.34 3.62
C GLY A 139 31.40 -14.32 4.72
N THR A 140 30.20 -13.80 4.46
CA THR A 140 29.07 -13.90 5.40
C THR A 140 28.75 -15.36 5.68
N LYS A 141 28.85 -15.78 6.93
CA LYS A 141 28.65 -17.19 7.35
C LYS A 141 27.19 -17.60 7.22
N LEU A 142 26.95 -18.83 6.81
CA LEU A 142 25.62 -19.43 6.88
C LEU A 142 25.47 -20.18 8.21
N GLN A 143 24.27 -20.08 8.77
CA GLN A 143 23.87 -20.66 10.04
C GLN A 143 22.49 -21.31 9.94
N LEU A 144 22.13 -22.10 10.95
CA LEU A 144 20.76 -22.56 11.16
C LEU A 144 20.05 -21.55 12.06
N TRP A 145 18.82 -21.14 11.69
CA TRP A 145 18.04 -20.18 12.46
C TRP A 145 16.55 -20.48 12.39
N ASP A 146 15.76 -19.90 13.30
CA ASP A 146 14.29 -19.93 13.20
C ASP A 146 13.81 -19.42 11.85
N CYS A 147 12.80 -20.07 11.28
CA CYS A 147 12.29 -19.74 9.96
C CYS A 147 11.38 -18.50 10.01
N PHE A 148 11.79 -17.44 9.37
CA PHE A 148 11.00 -16.21 9.21
C PHE A 148 10.68 -15.90 7.73
N ALA A 149 11.19 -16.71 6.80
CA ALA A 149 11.13 -16.49 5.36
C ALA A 149 11.64 -15.08 4.95
N SER A 150 12.52 -14.48 5.75
CA SER A 150 13.19 -13.22 5.47
C SER A 150 14.15 -13.34 4.29
N ALA A 151 14.54 -12.21 3.68
CA ALA A 151 15.37 -12.20 2.47
C ALA A 151 16.69 -12.99 2.63
N ASN A 152 17.29 -12.99 3.83
CA ASN A 152 18.52 -13.74 4.13
C ASN A 152 18.27 -15.25 4.36
N GLN A 153 17.04 -15.73 4.23
CA GLN A 153 16.63 -17.15 4.27
C GLN A 153 16.04 -17.61 2.93
N GLN A 154 16.12 -16.80 1.87
CA GLN A 154 15.61 -17.11 0.54
C GLN A 154 16.72 -17.69 -0.33
N TRP A 155 16.49 -18.87 -0.90
CA TRP A 155 17.49 -19.60 -1.67
C TRP A 155 16.91 -20.10 -3.00
N THR A 156 17.66 -19.99 -4.07
CA THR A 156 17.35 -20.58 -5.38
C THR A 156 18.28 -21.74 -5.63
N LEU A 157 17.74 -22.94 -5.81
CA LEU A 157 18.51 -24.16 -6.07
C LEU A 157 18.85 -24.31 -7.58
N PRO A 158 19.93 -25.02 -7.92
CA PRO A 158 20.25 -25.36 -9.31
C PRO A 158 19.16 -26.23 -9.93
N GLY A 159 18.91 -26.05 -11.23
CA GLY A 159 17.84 -26.74 -11.97
C GLY A 159 16.46 -26.09 -11.83
N GLY A 160 16.34 -25.04 -11.06
CA GLY A 160 15.20 -24.14 -11.15
C GLY A 160 15.24 -23.42 -12.49
N THR A 161 14.39 -23.83 -13.44
CA THR A 161 14.35 -23.28 -14.78
C THR A 161 13.97 -21.79 -14.71
N THR A 162 14.89 -20.93 -15.15
CA THR A 162 14.60 -19.58 -15.62
C THR A 162 13.97 -19.68 -17.02
N ASN A 163 12.81 -20.28 -17.14
CA ASN A 163 11.95 -20.07 -18.28
C ASN A 163 11.02 -18.91 -17.91
N PRO A 164 10.76 -17.96 -18.83
CA PRO A 164 9.67 -17.03 -18.61
C PRO A 164 8.40 -17.86 -18.41
N PRO A 165 7.57 -17.56 -17.39
CA PRO A 165 6.44 -18.40 -17.04
C PRO A 165 5.42 -18.38 -18.15
N THR A 166 5.42 -19.43 -18.98
CA THR A 166 4.26 -19.86 -19.73
C THR A 166 3.45 -20.74 -18.80
N SER A 167 2.35 -20.20 -18.28
CA SER A 167 1.39 -20.72 -17.32
C SER A 167 1.84 -20.65 -15.85
N THR A 168 1.30 -19.66 -15.15
CA THR A 168 1.24 -19.64 -13.69
C THR A 168 0.61 -20.95 -13.20
N PRO A 169 1.23 -21.70 -12.22
CA PRO A 169 0.48 -22.73 -11.52
C PRO A 169 -0.79 -22.05 -10.97
N PRO A 170 -1.95 -22.67 -11.04
CA PRO A 170 -3.14 -22.07 -10.46
C PRO A 170 -2.83 -21.75 -9.00
N ASN A 171 -2.96 -20.46 -8.61
CA ASN A 171 -2.81 -20.02 -7.23
C ASN A 171 -3.62 -20.97 -6.35
N ASN A 172 -2.98 -21.69 -5.44
CA ASN A 172 -3.72 -22.47 -4.47
C ASN A 172 -4.62 -21.49 -3.71
N PRO A 173 -5.95 -21.53 -3.89
CA PRO A 173 -6.85 -20.52 -3.33
C PRO A 173 -6.77 -20.47 -1.80
N ASN A 174 -6.35 -21.57 -1.16
CA ASN A 174 -6.24 -21.66 0.29
C ASN A 174 -4.85 -21.25 0.83
N ASN A 175 -3.86 -21.12 -0.03
CA ASN A 175 -2.50 -20.73 0.35
C ASN A 175 -1.78 -20.05 -0.83
N PRO A 176 -2.20 -18.85 -1.24
CA PRO A 176 -1.50 -18.11 -2.29
C PRO A 176 -0.11 -17.70 -1.79
N ASP A 177 0.88 -17.75 -2.66
CA ASP A 177 2.20 -17.22 -2.36
C ASP A 177 2.20 -15.69 -2.50
N LEU A 178 2.07 -15.02 -1.36
CA LEU A 178 2.02 -13.54 -1.25
C LEU A 178 3.43 -12.90 -1.10
N GLY A 179 4.48 -13.71 -1.24
CA GLY A 179 5.87 -13.24 -1.12
C GLY A 179 6.39 -13.14 0.33
N PRO A 180 7.71 -12.90 0.48
CA PRO A 180 8.39 -13.02 1.77
C PRO A 180 8.08 -11.90 2.76
N ASN A 181 7.60 -10.76 2.28
CA ASN A 181 7.29 -9.60 3.11
C ASN A 181 5.84 -9.57 3.63
N VAL A 182 5.08 -10.64 3.37
CA VAL A 182 3.75 -10.85 3.95
C VAL A 182 3.85 -11.85 5.08
N SER A 183 3.36 -11.49 6.25
CA SER A 183 3.18 -12.41 7.37
C SER A 183 1.69 -12.65 7.57
N VAL A 184 1.26 -13.90 7.50
CA VAL A 184 -0.13 -14.27 7.77
C VAL A 184 -0.18 -14.93 9.14
N PHE A 185 -0.91 -14.33 10.06
CA PHE A 185 -1.12 -14.85 11.41
C PHE A 185 -2.41 -15.65 11.49
N ASP A 186 -2.30 -16.79 12.13
CA ASP A 186 -3.39 -17.72 12.36
C ASP A 186 -3.65 -17.81 13.88
N PRO A 187 -4.89 -17.86 14.38
CA PRO A 187 -5.17 -17.90 15.81
C PRO A 187 -4.62 -19.15 16.54
N SER A 188 -4.19 -20.17 15.80
CA SER A 188 -3.49 -21.33 16.38
C SER A 188 -2.03 -21.07 16.72
N MET A 189 -1.42 -20.01 16.18
CA MET A 189 -0.05 -19.61 16.48
C MET A 189 0.08 -19.09 17.91
N SER A 190 1.23 -19.36 18.56
CA SER A 190 1.49 -18.78 19.87
C SER A 190 1.54 -17.24 19.79
N GLN A 191 0.96 -16.58 20.79
CA GLN A 191 0.98 -15.10 20.87
C GLN A 191 2.41 -14.55 20.89
N ALA A 192 3.34 -15.25 21.55
CA ALA A 192 4.75 -14.86 21.58
C ALA A 192 5.36 -14.89 20.17
N THR A 193 5.04 -15.87 19.33
CA THR A 193 5.52 -15.94 17.95
C THR A 193 4.98 -14.76 17.13
N ILE A 194 3.70 -14.45 17.26
CA ILE A 194 3.07 -13.33 16.56
C ILE A 194 3.70 -12.02 17.04
N GLN A 195 3.76 -11.78 18.35
CA GLN A 195 4.31 -10.55 18.93
C GLN A 195 5.76 -10.32 18.53
N ASN A 196 6.59 -11.38 18.56
CA ASN A 196 7.99 -11.28 18.13
C ASN A 196 8.11 -10.88 16.66
N ARG A 197 7.23 -11.38 15.79
CA ARG A 197 7.22 -10.95 14.38
C ARG A 197 6.78 -9.51 14.22
N LEU A 198 5.74 -9.07 14.92
CA LEU A 198 5.30 -7.67 14.94
C LEU A 198 6.44 -6.74 15.37
N ASN A 199 7.11 -7.06 16.48
CA ASN A 199 8.24 -6.30 17.00
C ASN A 199 9.41 -6.26 16.02
N THR A 200 9.72 -7.39 15.36
CA THR A 200 10.81 -7.46 14.37
C THR A 200 10.55 -6.52 13.20
N VAL A 201 9.32 -6.52 12.65
CA VAL A 201 8.96 -5.62 11.55
C VAL A 201 8.95 -4.17 12.02
N PHE A 202 8.38 -3.88 13.18
CA PHE A 202 8.38 -2.53 13.73
C PHE A 202 9.80 -1.97 13.91
N ASN A 203 10.69 -2.73 14.57
CA ASN A 203 12.07 -2.29 14.79
C ASN A 203 12.83 -2.03 13.48
N GLN A 204 12.52 -2.77 12.42
CA GLN A 204 13.09 -2.54 11.09
C GLN A 204 12.51 -1.29 10.42
N GLN A 205 11.26 -0.95 10.71
CA GLN A 205 10.47 0.05 9.99
C GLN A 205 10.27 1.36 10.75
N VAL A 206 10.62 1.44 12.03
CA VAL A 206 10.33 2.61 12.89
C VAL A 206 10.95 3.91 12.37
N THR A 207 12.13 3.84 11.72
CA THR A 207 12.83 5.00 11.13
C THR A 207 12.98 4.89 9.60
N ASN A 208 12.37 3.88 8.96
CA ASN A 208 12.58 3.57 7.54
C ASN A 208 11.75 4.47 6.60
N GLN A 209 11.79 5.78 6.78
CA GLN A 209 10.96 6.76 6.08
C GLN A 209 11.14 6.76 4.55
N PHE A 210 12.36 6.52 4.06
CA PHE A 210 12.71 6.56 2.64
C PHE A 210 13.36 5.27 2.11
N GLY A 211 13.33 4.20 2.89
CA GLY A 211 13.91 2.92 2.49
C GLY A 211 12.99 2.10 1.59
N ASN A 212 13.51 0.95 1.14
CA ASN A 212 12.85 0.08 0.16
C ASN A 212 12.03 -1.05 0.79
N ALA A 213 12.17 -1.31 2.09
CA ALA A 213 11.44 -2.40 2.74
C ALA A 213 9.94 -2.07 2.89
N ARG A 214 9.10 -3.04 2.58
CA ARG A 214 7.63 -2.95 2.65
C ARG A 214 7.10 -4.23 3.29
N PHE A 215 6.10 -4.13 4.18
CA PHE A 215 5.54 -5.29 4.87
C PHE A 215 4.01 -5.25 4.95
N ALA A 216 3.39 -6.43 4.90
CA ALA A 216 1.99 -6.63 5.25
C ALA A 216 1.87 -7.69 6.35
N LEU A 217 1.20 -7.34 7.43
CA LEU A 217 0.95 -8.14 8.63
C LEU A 217 -0.55 -8.46 8.66
N LEU A 218 -0.91 -9.66 8.22
CA LEU A 218 -2.28 -10.05 7.92
C LEU A 218 -2.79 -11.05 8.96
N PHE A 219 -3.96 -10.79 9.53
CA PHE A 219 -4.56 -11.62 10.56
C PHE A 219 -5.78 -12.38 10.02
N LYS A 220 -5.75 -13.70 10.04
CA LYS A 220 -6.93 -14.52 9.74
C LYS A 220 -8.04 -14.30 10.79
N PRO A 221 -9.31 -14.61 10.47
CA PRO A 221 -10.40 -14.55 11.45
C PRO A 221 -10.05 -15.25 12.77
N GLY A 222 -10.26 -14.55 13.90
CA GLY A 222 -9.95 -15.02 15.24
C GLY A 222 -9.61 -13.90 16.21
N THR A 223 -9.21 -14.29 17.44
CA THR A 223 -8.87 -13.36 18.52
C THR A 223 -7.38 -13.49 18.87
N TYR A 224 -6.72 -12.35 19.00
CA TYR A 224 -5.27 -12.25 19.25
C TYR A 224 -5.01 -11.29 20.41
N ASN A 225 -4.16 -11.66 21.36
CA ASN A 225 -3.76 -10.78 22.46
C ASN A 225 -2.35 -10.26 22.16
N VAL A 226 -2.27 -9.23 21.34
CA VAL A 226 -1.00 -8.68 20.83
C VAL A 226 -1.06 -7.16 20.77
N ASN A 227 0.12 -6.56 20.68
CA ASN A 227 0.31 -5.12 20.52
C ASN A 227 1.08 -4.88 19.22
N ALA A 228 0.41 -4.35 18.19
CA ALA A 228 0.97 -4.08 16.88
C ALA A 228 1.30 -2.60 16.73
N ASN A 229 2.54 -2.22 17.01
CA ASN A 229 3.04 -0.89 16.66
C ASN A 229 3.39 -0.87 15.17
N VAL A 230 2.92 0.17 14.44
CA VAL A 230 2.99 0.24 12.98
C VAL A 230 4.05 1.24 12.54
N GLY A 231 5.15 0.74 11.96
CA GLY A 231 6.22 1.55 11.40
C GLY A 231 5.98 1.96 9.95
N PHE A 232 6.96 2.62 9.33
CA PHE A 232 6.89 3.04 7.92
C PHE A 232 6.67 1.85 6.97
N PHE A 233 5.93 2.07 5.89
CA PHE A 233 5.64 1.08 4.84
C PHE A 233 5.14 -0.26 5.39
N THR A 234 4.39 -0.22 6.47
CA THR A 234 3.78 -1.39 7.10
C THR A 234 2.27 -1.29 7.06
N GLN A 235 1.62 -2.33 6.57
CA GLN A 235 0.17 -2.53 6.63
C GLN A 235 -0.14 -3.58 7.69
N VAL A 236 -1.07 -3.28 8.59
CA VAL A 236 -1.71 -4.25 9.50
C VAL A 236 -3.15 -4.41 9.06
N ALA A 237 -3.57 -5.63 8.70
CA ALA A 237 -4.91 -5.84 8.19
C ALA A 237 -5.54 -7.17 8.63
N GLY A 238 -6.86 -7.16 8.83
CA GLY A 238 -7.65 -8.35 9.06
C GLY A 238 -8.09 -9.02 7.74
N LEU A 239 -8.01 -10.34 7.70
CA LEU A 239 -8.49 -11.17 6.60
C LEU A 239 -9.92 -11.68 6.83
N GLY A 240 -10.73 -10.95 7.55
CA GLY A 240 -12.16 -11.22 7.72
C GLY A 240 -13.01 -10.51 6.68
N LEU A 241 -14.20 -11.02 6.36
CA LEU A 241 -15.18 -10.29 5.55
C LEU A 241 -15.78 -9.11 6.33
N SER A 242 -15.82 -9.19 7.65
CA SER A 242 -16.16 -8.09 8.56
C SER A 242 -14.96 -7.75 9.44
N PRO A 243 -14.75 -6.47 9.79
CA PRO A 243 -13.74 -6.09 10.78
C PRO A 243 -13.82 -6.87 12.09
N ASP A 244 -15.04 -7.19 12.55
CA ASP A 244 -15.29 -7.93 13.78
C ASP A 244 -14.92 -9.42 13.71
N SER A 245 -14.57 -9.93 12.52
CA SER A 245 -14.05 -11.29 12.37
C SER A 245 -12.62 -11.44 12.89
N VAL A 246 -11.87 -10.34 13.03
CA VAL A 246 -10.50 -10.30 13.55
C VAL A 246 -10.46 -9.38 14.75
N VAL A 247 -10.19 -9.92 15.93
CA VAL A 247 -10.19 -9.15 17.19
C VAL A 247 -8.79 -9.09 17.77
N ILE A 248 -8.24 -7.89 17.89
CA ILE A 248 -6.99 -7.64 18.60
C ILE A 248 -7.32 -7.13 20.02
N ASN A 249 -7.08 -7.94 21.04
CA ASN A 249 -7.06 -7.50 22.42
C ASN A 249 -5.66 -6.97 22.75
N GLY A 250 -5.51 -5.66 22.78
CA GLY A 250 -4.20 -5.02 22.91
C GLY A 250 -4.19 -3.67 22.25
N ALA A 251 -3.47 -3.53 21.13
CA ALA A 251 -3.47 -2.29 20.34
C ALA A 251 -3.08 -2.54 18.87
N VAL A 252 -3.54 -1.67 17.97
CA VAL A 252 -2.97 -1.48 16.62
C VAL A 252 -2.71 0.02 16.48
N HIS A 253 -1.48 0.42 16.75
CA HIS A 253 -1.18 1.80 17.03
C HIS A 253 0.05 2.32 16.28
N ALA A 254 0.13 3.64 16.15
CA ALA A 254 1.30 4.37 15.70
C ALA A 254 1.62 5.47 16.71
N GLU A 255 2.84 5.44 17.24
CA GLU A 255 3.38 6.45 18.15
C GLU A 255 4.32 7.40 17.39
N ALA A 256 4.57 8.58 17.96
CA ALA A 256 5.53 9.55 17.44
C ALA A 256 6.77 9.67 18.33
N ASP A 257 7.11 8.61 19.04
CA ASP A 257 8.18 8.54 20.03
C ASP A 257 9.56 8.14 19.45
N TRP A 258 9.65 7.97 18.14
CA TRP A 258 10.88 7.54 17.47
C TRP A 258 11.90 8.67 17.23
N TRP A 259 11.52 9.92 17.48
CA TRP A 259 12.41 11.06 17.33
C TRP A 259 13.44 11.12 18.46
N PRO A 260 14.74 11.28 18.14
CA PRO A 260 15.79 11.34 19.17
C PRO A 260 15.66 12.53 20.13
N ASP A 261 14.97 13.60 19.72
CA ASP A 261 14.74 14.81 20.52
C ASP A 261 13.55 14.71 21.49
N GLY A 262 12.82 13.58 21.44
CA GLY A 262 11.63 13.35 22.26
C GLY A 262 10.46 14.29 21.94
N SER A 263 10.42 14.91 20.76
CA SER A 263 9.41 15.91 20.37
C SER A 263 8.00 15.32 20.21
N GLN A 264 7.86 14.01 20.11
CA GLN A 264 6.61 13.31 19.80
C GLN A 264 5.91 13.87 18.55
N ASN A 265 6.71 14.31 17.57
CA ASN A 265 6.26 14.97 16.35
C ASN A 265 5.76 13.95 15.32
N ALA A 266 4.45 13.91 15.08
CA ALA A 266 3.81 13.00 14.14
C ALA A 266 3.74 13.54 12.71
N THR A 267 4.27 14.74 12.40
CA THR A 267 4.17 15.32 11.05
C THR A 267 4.86 14.48 9.98
N GLN A 268 5.77 13.58 10.36
CA GLN A 268 6.42 12.64 9.46
C GLN A 268 5.98 11.18 9.67
N ASN A 269 4.92 10.92 10.44
CA ASN A 269 4.38 9.58 10.67
C ASN A 269 3.43 9.11 9.55
N PHE A 270 3.88 9.14 8.32
CA PHE A 270 3.13 8.69 7.15
C PHE A 270 3.57 7.28 6.66
N TRP A 271 3.08 6.81 5.53
CA TRP A 271 3.35 5.51 4.90
C TRP A 271 3.06 4.31 5.82
N ARG A 272 1.89 4.28 6.44
CA ARG A 272 1.43 3.16 7.29
C ARG A 272 -0.06 2.92 7.08
N SER A 273 -0.57 1.75 7.48
CA SER A 273 -1.97 1.42 7.27
C SER A 273 -2.48 0.47 8.35
N ALA A 274 -3.70 0.72 8.83
CA ALA A 274 -4.47 -0.19 9.67
C ALA A 274 -5.85 -0.41 9.02
N GLU A 275 -6.19 -1.67 8.72
CA GLU A 275 -7.36 -1.96 7.90
C GLU A 275 -8.12 -3.21 8.36
N ASN A 276 -9.46 -3.16 8.29
CA ASN A 276 -10.38 -4.29 8.33
C ASN A 276 -10.21 -5.24 9.53
N LEU A 277 -10.08 -4.69 10.74
CA LEU A 277 -10.03 -5.46 11.99
C LEU A 277 -10.61 -4.67 13.16
N SER A 278 -10.91 -5.35 14.27
CA SER A 278 -11.34 -4.71 15.49
C SER A 278 -10.26 -4.73 16.57
N VAL A 279 -10.22 -3.66 17.37
CA VAL A 279 -9.29 -3.49 18.48
C VAL A 279 -10.07 -3.29 19.76
N THR A 280 -9.74 -4.08 20.79
CA THR A 280 -10.16 -3.82 22.17
C THR A 280 -8.92 -3.29 22.91
N PRO A 281 -8.76 -1.96 22.99
CA PRO A 281 -7.52 -1.39 23.48
C PRO A 281 -7.32 -1.62 24.96
N THR A 282 -6.12 -2.03 25.36
CA THR A 282 -5.74 -2.12 26.76
C THR A 282 -5.83 -0.74 27.41
N GLY A 283 -6.57 -0.62 28.52
CA GLY A 283 -6.80 0.68 29.15
C GLY A 283 -7.85 1.56 28.45
N GLY A 284 -8.52 1.06 27.40
CA GLY A 284 -9.66 1.72 26.76
C GLY A 284 -9.30 2.81 25.74
N LEU A 285 -8.02 3.01 25.43
CA LEU A 285 -7.55 4.02 24.48
C LEU A 285 -6.54 3.38 23.51
N ASP A 286 -6.82 3.45 22.21
CA ASP A 286 -5.85 3.18 21.14
C ASP A 286 -5.28 4.48 20.59
N ARG A 287 -4.15 4.43 19.87
CA ARG A 287 -3.49 5.62 19.34
C ARG A 287 -3.13 5.46 17.85
N TRP A 288 -3.48 6.46 17.08
CA TRP A 288 -3.10 6.57 15.68
C TRP A 288 -2.50 7.96 15.41
N ALA A 289 -1.29 8.20 15.97
CA ALA A 289 -0.57 9.47 15.87
C ALA A 289 0.19 9.53 14.53
N VAL A 290 -0.50 9.97 13.49
CA VAL A 290 -0.01 9.92 12.11
C VAL A 290 -0.23 11.24 11.38
N SER A 291 0.35 11.32 10.20
CA SER A 291 0.11 12.34 9.18
C SER A 291 -0.48 11.71 7.91
N GLN A 292 -0.43 12.43 6.79
CA GLN A 292 -0.98 12.06 5.48
C GLN A 292 -0.76 10.57 5.17
N ALA A 293 -1.14 10.00 4.09
CA ALA A 293 -0.84 8.64 3.63
C ALA A 293 -0.76 7.54 4.73
N ALA A 294 -1.65 7.63 5.71
CA ALA A 294 -1.76 6.67 6.81
C ALA A 294 -3.24 6.26 7.03
N PRO A 295 -3.84 5.50 6.10
CA PRO A 295 -5.25 5.15 6.18
C PRO A 295 -5.58 4.32 7.42
N TYR A 296 -6.67 4.71 8.09
CA TYR A 296 -7.35 3.96 9.14
C TYR A 296 -8.73 3.60 8.60
N ARG A 297 -8.85 2.39 8.04
CA ARG A 297 -9.98 2.04 7.16
C ARG A 297 -10.68 0.76 7.62
N ARG A 298 -12.03 0.78 7.73
CA ARG A 298 -12.80 -0.40 8.18
C ARG A 298 -12.31 -0.94 9.52
N MET A 299 -11.97 -0.06 10.44
CA MET A 299 -11.55 -0.41 11.79
C MET A 299 -12.71 -0.34 12.76
N HIS A 300 -12.74 -1.24 13.74
CA HIS A 300 -13.65 -1.15 14.87
C HIS A 300 -12.84 -0.97 16.17
N VAL A 301 -12.81 0.21 16.72
CA VAL A 301 -12.16 0.48 18.01
C VAL A 301 -13.23 0.38 19.12
N ARG A 302 -13.10 -0.63 19.97
CA ARG A 302 -13.99 -0.86 21.12
C ARG A 302 -13.51 -0.06 22.32
N GLY A 303 -13.37 1.23 22.12
CA GLY A 303 -12.82 2.18 23.08
C GLY A 303 -12.63 3.56 22.47
N ASN A 304 -11.75 4.35 23.05
CA ASN A 304 -11.37 5.67 22.54
C ASN A 304 -10.20 5.57 21.54
N LEU A 305 -10.03 6.61 20.72
CA LEU A 305 -8.94 6.71 19.77
C LEU A 305 -8.28 8.09 19.86
N ALA A 306 -6.97 8.13 20.18
CA ALA A 306 -6.18 9.35 20.14
C ALA A 306 -5.47 9.47 18.78
N LEU A 307 -5.55 10.65 18.16
CA LEU A 307 -4.92 10.93 16.86
C LEU A 307 -3.59 11.70 16.99
N SER A 308 -3.11 11.88 18.21
CA SER A 308 -1.90 12.63 18.53
C SER A 308 -1.15 11.96 19.65
N ASP A 309 0.15 12.17 19.70
CA ASP A 309 1.04 11.72 20.78
C ASP A 309 1.62 12.89 21.59
N GLY A 310 1.01 14.08 21.47
CA GLY A 310 1.39 15.27 22.22
C GLY A 310 2.19 16.31 21.41
N GLY A 311 3.00 15.90 20.44
CA GLY A 311 3.71 16.77 19.52
C GLY A 311 2.86 17.24 18.33
N TRP A 312 3.48 17.84 17.32
CA TRP A 312 2.80 18.34 16.12
C TRP A 312 2.25 17.20 15.27
N SER A 313 1.13 17.45 14.54
CA SER A 313 0.52 16.51 13.61
C SER A 313 -0.14 17.27 12.44
N SER A 314 0.07 16.82 11.20
CA SER A 314 -0.36 17.58 10.01
C SER A 314 -1.78 17.31 9.56
N GLY A 315 -2.29 16.09 9.72
CA GLY A 315 -3.60 15.68 9.23
C GLY A 315 -3.65 14.18 8.94
N GLY A 316 -4.82 13.66 8.64
CA GLY A 316 -4.96 12.24 8.35
C GLY A 316 -6.38 11.82 7.97
N TRP A 317 -6.62 10.51 7.98
CA TRP A 317 -7.78 9.89 7.37
C TRP A 317 -8.35 8.75 8.21
N ILE A 318 -9.68 8.80 8.42
CA ILE A 318 -10.50 7.67 8.89
C ILE A 318 -11.66 7.46 7.92
N SER A 319 -11.93 6.20 7.53
CA SER A 319 -13.12 5.90 6.74
C SER A 319 -13.69 4.51 7.01
N ASP A 320 -14.98 4.36 6.74
CA ASP A 320 -15.73 3.11 6.86
C ASP A 320 -15.50 2.40 8.22
N SER A 321 -15.24 3.18 9.27
CA SER A 321 -14.81 2.70 10.59
C SER A 321 -15.89 2.91 11.65
N LYS A 322 -15.77 2.19 12.76
CA LYS A 322 -16.60 2.36 13.95
C LYS A 322 -15.70 2.55 15.16
N ILE A 323 -15.89 3.65 15.86
CA ILE A 323 -15.21 3.95 17.12
C ILE A 323 -16.27 4.11 18.19
N ASP A 324 -16.34 3.16 19.13
CA ASP A 324 -17.39 3.13 20.14
C ASP A 324 -17.29 4.29 21.13
N GLY A 325 -16.10 4.76 21.41
CA GLY A 325 -15.80 5.86 22.30
C GLY A 325 -15.54 7.18 21.59
N GLN A 326 -14.74 8.02 22.23
CA GLN A 326 -14.36 9.34 21.74
C GLN A 326 -13.12 9.27 20.85
N ILE A 327 -13.13 10.01 19.73
CA ILE A 327 -11.92 10.37 18.99
C ILE A 327 -11.38 11.69 19.53
N GLN A 328 -10.09 11.69 19.89
CA GLN A 328 -9.37 12.84 20.42
C GLN A 328 -8.40 13.34 19.34
N SER A 329 -8.71 14.46 18.69
CA SER A 329 -7.87 14.97 17.59
C SER A 329 -6.49 15.44 18.04
N GLY A 330 -6.37 15.91 19.28
CA GLY A 330 -5.12 16.44 19.83
C GLY A 330 -4.61 17.59 18.98
N SER A 331 -3.36 17.49 18.54
CA SER A 331 -2.66 18.49 17.74
C SER A 331 -2.95 18.43 16.23
N GLN A 332 -3.80 17.54 15.76
CA GLN A 332 -4.08 17.39 14.32
C GLN A 332 -4.57 18.72 13.70
N GLN A 333 -3.80 19.23 12.74
CA GLN A 333 -4.06 20.49 12.05
C GLN A 333 -5.35 20.44 11.25
N GLN A 334 -5.47 19.44 10.39
CA GLN A 334 -6.69 19.06 9.68
C GLN A 334 -6.90 17.56 9.79
N TRP A 335 -8.15 17.12 9.69
CA TRP A 335 -8.48 15.69 9.68
C TRP A 335 -9.77 15.45 8.90
N ILE A 336 -9.85 14.33 8.19
CA ILE A 336 -11.12 13.88 7.61
C ILE A 336 -11.56 12.54 8.16
N THR A 337 -12.85 12.47 8.52
CA THR A 337 -13.56 11.23 8.86
C THR A 337 -14.73 11.05 7.89
N ARG A 338 -14.69 10.00 7.06
CA ARG A 338 -15.67 9.74 6.02
C ARG A 338 -16.43 8.44 6.28
N ASN A 339 -17.77 8.48 6.13
CA ASN A 339 -18.65 7.30 6.20
C ASN A 339 -18.33 6.37 7.39
N SER A 340 -18.22 6.95 8.57
CA SER A 340 -17.88 6.24 9.80
C SER A 340 -18.97 6.44 10.85
N GLN A 341 -18.90 5.66 11.92
CA GLN A 341 -19.71 5.83 13.13
C GLN A 341 -18.77 6.09 14.30
N ILE A 342 -18.98 7.19 15.02
CA ILE A 342 -18.16 7.57 16.17
C ILE A 342 -19.03 7.87 17.38
N GLY A 343 -18.53 7.57 18.59
CA GLY A 343 -19.23 7.91 19.82
C GLY A 343 -19.26 9.42 20.05
N SER A 344 -18.12 10.07 19.92
CA SER A 344 -17.97 11.52 19.97
C SER A 344 -16.62 11.97 19.39
N TRP A 345 -16.44 13.29 19.27
CA TRP A 345 -15.20 13.92 18.84
C TRP A 345 -14.77 15.01 19.82
N SER A 346 -13.48 15.14 20.07
CA SER A 346 -12.93 16.25 20.85
C SER A 346 -11.67 16.83 20.20
N GLY A 347 -11.47 18.12 20.41
CA GLY A 347 -10.34 18.87 19.88
C GLY A 347 -10.57 19.39 18.48
N SER A 348 -9.83 20.43 18.14
CA SER A 348 -9.88 21.08 16.84
C SER A 348 -8.73 22.08 16.71
N ASN A 349 -8.05 22.10 15.56
CA ASN A 349 -7.10 23.16 15.25
C ASN A 349 -7.62 24.00 14.09
N TRP A 350 -7.40 23.58 12.83
CA TRP A 350 -7.72 24.45 11.70
C TRP A 350 -8.96 24.02 10.93
N ASN A 351 -9.14 22.72 10.68
CA ASN A 351 -10.36 22.22 10.07
C ASN A 351 -10.52 20.70 10.25
N GLN A 352 -11.54 20.29 10.98
CA GLN A 352 -11.89 18.88 11.14
C GLN A 352 -13.12 18.61 10.27
N VAL A 353 -12.98 17.73 9.28
CA VAL A 353 -13.97 17.49 8.23
C VAL A 353 -14.66 16.14 8.44
N PHE A 354 -15.97 16.15 8.41
CA PHE A 354 -16.82 14.97 8.56
C PHE A 354 -17.75 14.85 7.35
N VAL A 355 -17.71 13.71 6.66
CA VAL A 355 -18.57 13.45 5.51
C VAL A 355 -19.32 12.15 5.73
N GLY A 356 -20.65 12.21 5.82
CA GLY A 356 -21.47 11.04 6.06
C GLY A 356 -21.10 10.29 7.34
N THR A 357 -20.64 10.98 8.38
CA THR A 357 -20.20 10.40 9.64
C THR A 357 -21.27 10.51 10.72
N SER A 358 -21.75 9.38 11.23
CA SER A 358 -22.68 9.34 12.34
C SER A 358 -21.95 9.65 13.66
N GLY A 359 -22.53 10.49 14.51
CA GLY A 359 -21.92 10.96 15.76
C GLY A 359 -20.92 12.10 15.58
N ALA A 360 -20.77 12.63 14.37
CA ALA A 360 -19.96 13.81 14.11
C ALA A 360 -20.52 15.06 14.79
N PRO A 361 -19.68 16.03 15.21
CA PRO A 361 -20.15 17.32 15.68
C PRO A 361 -20.90 18.08 14.56
N ALA A 362 -21.76 19.02 14.95
CA ALA A 362 -22.44 19.88 13.98
C ALA A 362 -21.44 20.78 13.24
N ASN A 363 -21.80 21.19 12.02
CA ASN A 363 -21.01 22.17 11.28
C ASN A 363 -20.96 23.49 12.04
N SER A 364 -19.78 24.01 12.33
CA SER A 364 -19.57 25.18 13.19
C SER A 364 -18.40 26.06 12.76
N PHE A 365 -17.72 25.68 11.64
CA PHE A 365 -16.56 26.42 11.15
C PHE A 365 -16.84 27.94 11.09
N PRO A 366 -15.95 28.82 11.54
CA PRO A 366 -14.57 28.54 11.95
C PRO A 366 -14.38 28.33 13.47
N ASN A 367 -15.41 28.33 14.30
CA ASN A 367 -15.25 28.21 15.75
C ASN A 367 -16.40 27.42 16.43
N PRO A 368 -16.13 26.18 16.89
CA PRO A 368 -14.94 25.37 16.59
C PRO A 368 -14.86 25.03 15.10
N PRO A 369 -13.64 24.78 14.54
CA PRO A 369 -13.46 24.59 13.11
C PRO A 369 -13.88 23.19 12.64
N TYR A 370 -15.17 22.92 12.71
CA TYR A 370 -15.79 21.69 12.24
C TYR A 370 -16.56 21.92 10.94
N THR A 371 -16.21 21.14 9.92
CA THR A 371 -16.89 21.10 8.62
C THR A 371 -17.63 19.78 8.51
N THR A 372 -18.96 19.80 8.54
CA THR A 372 -19.78 18.59 8.54
C THR A 372 -20.72 18.57 7.35
N VAL A 373 -20.59 17.52 6.52
CA VAL A 373 -21.46 17.24 5.36
C VAL A 373 -22.20 15.92 5.64
N GLY A 374 -23.53 15.96 5.63
CA GLY A 374 -24.38 14.88 6.13
C GLY A 374 -24.28 13.54 5.39
N ALA A 375 -23.93 13.56 4.11
CA ALA A 375 -23.79 12.34 3.32
C ALA A 375 -22.71 12.48 2.23
N ALA A 376 -22.04 11.39 1.90
CA ALA A 376 -21.20 11.29 0.72
C ALA A 376 -22.09 11.09 -0.51
N PRO A 377 -22.05 11.98 -1.52
CA PRO A 377 -22.96 11.91 -2.66
C PRO A 377 -22.76 10.64 -3.50
N VAL A 378 -21.52 10.21 -3.69
CA VAL A 378 -21.13 8.97 -4.38
C VAL A 378 -19.88 8.43 -3.73
N VAL A 379 -19.88 7.16 -3.34
CA VAL A 379 -18.72 6.54 -2.69
C VAL A 379 -18.67 5.06 -2.99
N ARG A 380 -17.48 4.54 -3.18
CA ARG A 380 -17.16 3.12 -3.16
C ARG A 380 -16.09 2.91 -2.11
N GLU A 381 -16.22 1.85 -1.30
CA GLU A 381 -15.16 1.50 -0.36
C GLU A 381 -14.04 0.75 -1.06
N LYS A 382 -12.85 0.80 -0.48
CA LYS A 382 -11.65 0.13 -0.98
C LYS A 382 -11.85 -1.38 -1.09
N PRO A 383 -11.46 -2.04 -2.19
CA PRO A 383 -11.37 -3.49 -2.24
C PRO A 383 -10.36 -4.02 -1.22
N PHE A 384 -10.62 -5.19 -0.64
CA PHE A 384 -9.76 -5.78 0.37
C PHE A 384 -9.64 -7.30 0.26
N LEU A 385 -8.49 -7.83 0.65
CA LEU A 385 -8.22 -9.26 0.71
C LEU A 385 -8.88 -9.86 1.96
N TYR A 386 -9.51 -11.03 1.82
CA TYR A 386 -10.05 -11.78 2.96
C TYR A 386 -9.99 -13.29 2.71
N VAL A 387 -10.20 -14.08 3.77
CA VAL A 387 -10.31 -15.54 3.72
C VAL A 387 -11.75 -15.92 3.99
N ASP A 388 -12.37 -16.68 3.09
CA ASP A 388 -13.74 -17.14 3.23
C ASP A 388 -13.89 -18.31 4.21
N GLY A 389 -15.14 -18.75 4.45
CA GLY A 389 -15.44 -19.84 5.37
C GLY A 389 -14.88 -21.22 4.96
N ALA A 390 -14.43 -21.38 3.71
CA ALA A 390 -13.75 -22.56 3.21
C ALA A 390 -12.20 -22.45 3.30
N GLY A 391 -11.68 -21.34 3.79
CA GLY A 391 -10.25 -21.06 3.89
C GLY A 391 -9.64 -20.51 2.59
N ALA A 392 -10.44 -20.21 1.56
CA ALA A 392 -9.94 -19.67 0.31
C ALA A 392 -9.78 -18.14 0.36
N TYR A 393 -8.70 -17.65 -0.23
CA TYR A 393 -8.46 -16.23 -0.34
C TYR A 393 -9.30 -15.60 -1.45
N GLN A 394 -9.95 -14.51 -1.12
CA GLN A 394 -10.83 -13.74 -1.98
C GLN A 394 -10.46 -12.26 -1.91
N VAL A 395 -10.75 -11.50 -2.94
CA VAL A 395 -10.77 -10.04 -2.90
C VAL A 395 -12.22 -9.58 -2.92
N PHE A 396 -12.67 -8.94 -1.86
CA PHE A 396 -14.01 -8.35 -1.81
C PHE A 396 -13.99 -6.98 -2.48
N VAL A 397 -14.94 -6.75 -3.38
CA VAL A 397 -15.15 -5.49 -4.09
C VAL A 397 -16.47 -4.88 -3.63
N PRO A 398 -16.45 -3.84 -2.79
CA PRO A 398 -17.67 -3.19 -2.32
C PRO A 398 -18.45 -2.52 -3.43
N SER A 399 -19.78 -2.53 -3.31
CA SER A 399 -20.70 -1.86 -4.23
C SER A 399 -20.60 -0.34 -4.14
N LEU A 400 -20.96 0.35 -5.21
CA LEU A 400 -21.14 1.80 -5.22
C LEU A 400 -22.32 2.15 -4.31
N ARG A 401 -22.17 3.22 -3.52
CA ARG A 401 -23.23 3.81 -2.69
C ARG A 401 -23.43 5.28 -3.06
N THR A 402 -24.65 5.75 -3.01
CA THR A 402 -25.03 7.14 -3.22
C THR A 402 -25.73 7.69 -1.98
N ASN A 403 -25.58 8.99 -1.70
CA ASN A 403 -26.11 9.62 -0.48
C ASN A 403 -25.78 8.83 0.79
N ALA A 404 -24.55 8.35 0.88
CA ALA A 404 -24.12 7.40 1.89
C ALA A 404 -23.75 8.07 3.21
N SER A 405 -24.25 7.54 4.32
CA SER A 405 -23.80 7.88 5.67
C SER A 405 -23.52 6.62 6.48
N GLY A 406 -22.72 6.76 7.54
CA GLY A 406 -22.28 5.64 8.36
C GLY A 406 -21.37 4.66 7.62
N ASN A 407 -20.81 3.70 8.37
CA ASN A 407 -19.97 2.65 7.79
C ASN A 407 -20.78 1.62 6.99
N SER A 408 -20.10 0.82 6.17
CA SER A 408 -20.75 -0.11 5.22
C SER A 408 -21.05 -1.49 5.81
N TRP A 409 -20.65 -1.79 7.05
CA TRP A 409 -20.58 -3.15 7.56
C TRP A 409 -21.24 -3.39 8.92
N SER A 410 -21.42 -2.38 9.76
CA SER A 410 -21.91 -2.59 11.16
C SER A 410 -23.42 -2.87 11.26
N SER A 411 -24.20 -2.54 10.23
CA SER A 411 -25.65 -2.79 10.18
C SER A 411 -26.03 -4.06 9.41
N GLY A 412 -25.05 -4.90 9.05
CA GLY A 412 -25.23 -6.12 8.28
C GLY A 412 -24.01 -6.43 7.41
N SER A 413 -24.15 -7.32 6.44
CA SER A 413 -23.06 -7.62 5.49
C SER A 413 -22.85 -6.45 4.52
N THR A 414 -21.61 -6.09 4.28
CA THR A 414 -21.25 -5.12 3.23
C THR A 414 -21.76 -5.60 1.87
N ALA A 415 -22.49 -4.75 1.16
CA ALA A 415 -22.90 -5.04 -0.21
C ALA A 415 -21.68 -5.03 -1.14
N GLY A 416 -21.56 -6.04 -1.99
CA GLY A 416 -20.42 -6.18 -2.92
C GLY A 416 -20.34 -7.55 -3.55
N SER A 417 -19.19 -7.84 -4.14
CA SER A 417 -18.91 -9.13 -4.76
C SER A 417 -17.51 -9.61 -4.42
N SER A 418 -17.33 -10.93 -4.35
CA SER A 418 -16.04 -11.56 -4.09
C SER A 418 -15.44 -12.06 -5.40
N LEU A 419 -14.16 -11.80 -5.60
CA LEU A 419 -13.37 -12.31 -6.71
C LEU A 419 -12.36 -13.31 -6.14
N PRO A 420 -12.34 -14.57 -6.60
CA PRO A 420 -11.37 -15.54 -6.12
C PRO A 420 -9.94 -15.12 -6.48
N ILE A 421 -8.98 -15.40 -5.58
CA ILE A 421 -7.57 -15.04 -5.77
C ILE A 421 -6.98 -15.63 -7.07
N SER A 422 -7.57 -16.70 -7.60
CA SER A 422 -7.18 -17.29 -8.89
C SER A 422 -7.41 -16.36 -10.10
N GLN A 423 -8.25 -15.33 -9.96
CA GLN A 423 -8.45 -14.28 -10.98
C GLN A 423 -7.42 -13.15 -10.87
N PHE A 424 -6.42 -13.28 -9.99
CA PHE A 424 -5.39 -12.28 -9.78
C PHE A 424 -4.02 -12.81 -10.18
N TYR A 425 -3.30 -12.02 -10.94
CA TYR A 425 -1.85 -12.16 -11.05
C TYR A 425 -1.21 -11.57 -9.79
N ILE A 426 -0.54 -12.41 -9.01
CA ILE A 426 0.19 -11.96 -7.82
C ILE A 426 1.53 -11.42 -8.30
N VAL A 427 1.64 -10.09 -8.28
CA VAL A 427 2.83 -9.37 -8.72
C VAL A 427 3.87 -9.40 -7.60
N LYS A 428 4.99 -10.08 -7.84
CA LYS A 428 6.08 -10.24 -6.88
C LYS A 428 7.30 -9.43 -7.29
N ALA A 429 8.23 -9.25 -6.37
CA ALA A 429 9.53 -8.60 -6.66
C ALA A 429 10.18 -9.20 -7.90
N GLY A 430 10.68 -8.32 -8.79
CA GLY A 430 11.25 -8.71 -10.07
C GLY A 430 10.26 -8.85 -11.23
N ALA A 431 8.94 -8.67 -11.01
CA ALA A 431 7.98 -8.61 -12.10
C ALA A 431 8.28 -7.40 -13.01
N THR A 432 8.24 -7.61 -14.32
CA THR A 432 8.45 -6.57 -15.33
C THR A 432 7.12 -5.99 -15.81
N ALA A 433 7.15 -4.79 -16.38
CA ALA A 433 5.97 -4.20 -17.04
C ALA A 433 5.38 -5.16 -18.09
N ALA A 434 6.24 -5.85 -18.86
CA ALA A 434 5.82 -6.83 -19.86
C ALA A 434 5.02 -7.99 -19.22
N SER A 435 5.50 -8.59 -18.11
CA SER A 435 4.80 -9.69 -17.43
C SER A 435 3.46 -9.24 -16.83
N ILE A 436 3.42 -8.03 -16.27
CA ILE A 436 2.19 -7.44 -15.71
C ILE A 436 1.17 -7.18 -16.83
N ASN A 437 1.59 -6.57 -17.94
CA ASN A 437 0.71 -6.30 -19.07
C ASN A 437 0.23 -7.59 -19.74
N ALA A 438 1.04 -8.65 -19.81
CA ALA A 438 0.61 -9.96 -20.30
C ALA A 438 -0.50 -10.57 -19.43
N ALA A 439 -0.40 -10.46 -18.10
CA ALA A 439 -1.43 -10.90 -17.17
C ALA A 439 -2.74 -10.10 -17.34
N LEU A 440 -2.65 -8.78 -17.51
CA LEU A 440 -3.80 -7.91 -17.78
C LEU A 440 -4.47 -8.28 -19.11
N ALA A 441 -3.69 -8.54 -20.18
CA ALA A 441 -4.19 -8.99 -21.49
C ALA A 441 -4.86 -10.36 -21.42
N ALA A 442 -4.40 -11.24 -20.50
CA ALA A 442 -5.06 -12.52 -20.20
C ALA A 442 -6.33 -12.38 -19.34
N GLY A 443 -6.76 -11.15 -19.02
CA GLY A 443 -7.99 -10.88 -18.28
C GLY A 443 -7.84 -10.98 -16.74
N GLN A 444 -6.62 -11.08 -16.23
CA GLN A 444 -6.38 -11.13 -14.78
C GLN A 444 -6.47 -9.74 -14.15
N ASN A 445 -6.81 -9.71 -12.87
CA ASN A 445 -6.61 -8.57 -11.96
C ASN A 445 -5.19 -8.62 -11.40
N LEU A 446 -4.77 -7.58 -10.69
CA LEU A 446 -3.42 -7.50 -10.11
C LEU A 446 -3.49 -7.43 -8.59
N LEU A 447 -2.66 -8.24 -7.92
CA LEU A 447 -2.37 -8.12 -6.50
C LEU A 447 -0.86 -7.89 -6.33
N PHE A 448 -0.46 -6.67 -6.05
CA PHE A 448 0.94 -6.34 -5.78
C PHE A 448 1.30 -6.73 -4.34
N THR A 449 2.33 -7.55 -4.20
CA THR A 449 2.90 -7.88 -2.88
C THR A 449 3.75 -6.71 -2.36
N PRO A 450 4.06 -6.65 -1.04
CA PRO A 450 4.89 -5.57 -0.51
C PRO A 450 6.27 -5.55 -1.16
N GLY A 451 6.60 -4.45 -1.84
CA GLY A 451 7.86 -4.30 -2.57
C GLY A 451 7.94 -3.01 -3.37
N VAL A 452 9.09 -2.80 -4.00
CA VAL A 452 9.35 -1.71 -4.96
C VAL A 452 9.53 -2.31 -6.35
N TYR A 453 8.74 -1.82 -7.31
CA TYR A 453 8.63 -2.34 -8.68
C TYR A 453 9.12 -1.30 -9.68
N ASN A 454 10.31 -1.52 -10.25
CA ASN A 454 10.82 -0.70 -11.32
C ASN A 454 10.19 -1.13 -12.64
N VAL A 455 9.50 -0.21 -13.31
CA VAL A 455 8.81 -0.49 -14.58
C VAL A 455 9.46 0.31 -15.71
N ASP A 456 9.89 -0.37 -16.74
CA ASP A 456 10.54 0.18 -17.94
C ASP A 456 9.56 0.53 -19.06
N ASP A 457 8.31 0.09 -18.93
CA ASP A 457 7.17 0.43 -19.79
C ASP A 457 5.92 0.67 -18.92
N THR A 458 4.90 1.30 -19.49
CA THR A 458 3.63 1.62 -18.85
C THR A 458 2.81 0.37 -18.53
N ILE A 459 2.26 0.28 -17.31
CA ILE A 459 1.23 -0.68 -16.97
C ILE A 459 -0.11 -0.17 -17.53
N ARG A 460 -0.77 -0.94 -18.43
CA ARG A 460 -1.95 -0.50 -19.18
C ARG A 460 -3.20 -1.24 -18.73
N ILE A 461 -4.08 -0.55 -18.01
CA ILE A 461 -5.38 -1.08 -17.58
C ILE A 461 -6.41 -0.74 -18.65
N THR A 462 -6.77 -1.73 -19.47
CA THR A 462 -7.67 -1.53 -20.62
C THR A 462 -9.04 -2.21 -20.47
N ARG A 463 -9.20 -3.10 -19.47
CA ARG A 463 -10.41 -3.86 -19.25
C ARG A 463 -11.25 -3.22 -18.13
N ALA A 464 -12.55 -3.05 -18.40
CA ALA A 464 -13.51 -2.62 -17.38
C ALA A 464 -13.49 -3.55 -16.16
N ASN A 465 -13.80 -3.00 -14.99
CA ASN A 465 -13.85 -3.70 -13.70
C ASN A 465 -12.53 -4.33 -13.21
N THR A 466 -11.40 -4.03 -13.85
CA THR A 466 -10.10 -4.49 -13.36
C THR A 466 -9.83 -3.97 -11.97
N VAL A 467 -9.34 -4.86 -11.10
CA VAL A 467 -8.90 -4.54 -9.75
C VAL A 467 -7.37 -4.59 -9.71
N VAL A 468 -6.76 -3.50 -9.24
CA VAL A 468 -5.34 -3.40 -8.89
C VAL A 468 -5.27 -3.14 -7.40
N LEU A 469 -4.83 -4.13 -6.64
CA LEU A 469 -4.73 -4.05 -5.18
C LEU A 469 -3.27 -4.19 -4.75
N GLY A 470 -2.75 -3.25 -3.98
CA GLY A 470 -1.44 -3.29 -3.36
C GLY A 470 -1.52 -3.66 -1.87
N LEU A 471 -0.60 -4.49 -1.41
CA LEU A 471 -0.37 -4.78 -0.01
C LEU A 471 0.90 -4.06 0.46
N GLY A 472 0.90 -3.59 1.72
CA GLY A 472 2.07 -2.98 2.35
C GLY A 472 2.60 -1.75 1.61
N LEU A 473 1.73 -0.95 0.97
CA LEU A 473 2.13 0.23 0.20
C LEU A 473 3.10 -0.12 -0.94
N ALA A 474 2.76 -1.16 -1.72
CA ALA A 474 3.51 -1.54 -2.90
C ALA A 474 3.81 -0.32 -3.77
N THR A 475 5.07 -0.16 -4.14
CA THR A 475 5.57 1.08 -4.77
C THR A 475 5.98 0.81 -6.21
N ILE A 476 5.46 1.60 -7.16
CA ILE A 476 5.80 1.51 -8.59
C ILE A 476 6.68 2.70 -8.96
N VAL A 477 7.85 2.42 -9.57
CA VAL A 477 8.85 3.42 -9.96
C VAL A 477 9.06 3.34 -11.47
N PRO A 478 8.59 4.33 -12.25
CA PRO A 478 8.83 4.34 -13.69
C PRO A 478 10.31 4.60 -13.98
N GLN A 479 10.86 3.82 -14.91
CA GLN A 479 12.19 4.04 -15.48
C GLN A 479 12.07 4.82 -16.79
N ASN A 480 13.14 5.48 -17.22
CA ASN A 480 13.24 6.15 -18.52
C ASN A 480 12.17 7.23 -18.81
N GLY A 481 11.50 7.75 -17.78
CA GLY A 481 10.47 8.80 -17.91
C GLY A 481 9.14 8.32 -18.49
N VAL A 482 8.85 7.03 -18.47
CA VAL A 482 7.54 6.49 -18.88
C VAL A 482 6.45 6.86 -17.89
N THR A 483 5.19 6.86 -18.32
CA THR A 483 4.03 6.89 -17.41
C THR A 483 3.94 5.54 -16.71
N ALA A 484 3.92 5.53 -15.38
CA ALA A 484 3.95 4.27 -14.63
C ALA A 484 2.68 3.42 -14.88
N MET A 485 1.51 4.06 -14.89
CA MET A 485 0.23 3.36 -15.13
C MET A 485 -0.75 4.24 -15.91
N THR A 486 -1.47 3.63 -16.85
CA THR A 486 -2.61 4.25 -17.53
C THR A 486 -3.86 3.42 -17.34
N VAL A 487 -5.00 4.09 -17.18
CA VAL A 487 -6.32 3.48 -17.18
C VAL A 487 -7.06 4.00 -18.42
N ALA A 488 -7.57 3.10 -19.25
CA ALA A 488 -8.40 3.48 -20.40
C ALA A 488 -9.74 4.11 -19.95
N ASP A 489 -10.47 4.72 -20.88
CA ASP A 489 -11.79 5.29 -20.62
C ASP A 489 -12.84 4.17 -20.57
N VAL A 490 -12.81 3.38 -19.48
CA VAL A 490 -13.64 2.19 -19.26
C VAL A 490 -14.25 2.18 -17.85
N ASP A 491 -15.34 1.45 -17.67
CA ASP A 491 -16.07 1.39 -16.41
C ASP A 491 -15.31 0.68 -15.30
N GLY A 492 -15.43 1.21 -14.11
CA GLY A 492 -15.32 0.49 -12.85
C GLY A 492 -13.94 -0.08 -12.52
N VAL A 493 -12.85 0.47 -13.03
CA VAL A 493 -11.50 0.10 -12.59
C VAL A 493 -11.29 0.55 -11.13
N LYS A 494 -10.63 -0.29 -10.32
CA LYS A 494 -10.27 0.01 -8.94
C LYS A 494 -8.75 -0.09 -8.82
N VAL A 495 -8.11 1.01 -8.40
CA VAL A 495 -6.69 1.02 -8.04
C VAL A 495 -6.59 1.35 -6.55
N ALA A 496 -5.95 0.49 -5.77
CA ALA A 496 -5.97 0.60 -4.33
C ALA A 496 -4.63 0.24 -3.69
N GLY A 497 -4.19 1.03 -2.71
CA GLY A 497 -3.01 0.75 -1.89
C GLY A 497 -1.67 0.79 -2.64
N ILE A 498 -1.53 1.65 -3.63
CA ILE A 498 -0.33 1.78 -4.47
C ILE A 498 0.32 3.15 -4.24
N LEU A 499 1.64 3.15 -4.07
CA LEU A 499 2.48 4.34 -4.12
C LEU A 499 3.18 4.42 -5.48
N PHE A 500 3.03 5.53 -6.18
CA PHE A 500 3.82 5.88 -7.37
C PHE A 500 4.97 6.80 -6.96
N ASP A 501 6.19 6.33 -7.14
CA ASP A 501 7.41 7.07 -6.81
C ASP A 501 8.11 7.49 -8.11
N ALA A 502 8.37 8.78 -8.28
CA ALA A 502 8.94 9.29 -9.53
C ALA A 502 10.36 8.76 -9.74
N GLY A 503 10.66 8.30 -10.95
CA GLY A 503 12.01 7.94 -11.38
C GLY A 503 12.92 9.17 -11.57
N THR A 504 14.22 8.95 -11.71
CA THR A 504 15.20 10.04 -11.90
C THR A 504 15.09 10.74 -13.25
N THR A 505 14.54 10.07 -14.25
CA THR A 505 14.16 10.66 -15.55
C THR A 505 12.74 11.20 -15.45
N ASN A 506 12.51 12.44 -15.87
CA ASN A 506 11.20 13.09 -15.75
C ASN A 506 10.10 12.34 -16.50
N SER A 507 9.06 11.91 -15.80
CA SER A 507 7.80 11.46 -16.39
C SER A 507 6.89 12.66 -16.67
N GLN A 508 6.31 12.73 -17.88
CA GLN A 508 5.33 13.78 -18.19
C GLN A 508 4.09 13.64 -17.32
N VAL A 509 3.68 12.40 -17.00
CA VAL A 509 2.62 12.06 -16.06
C VAL A 509 3.02 10.76 -15.38
N LEU A 510 2.91 10.67 -14.04
CA LEU A 510 3.17 9.39 -13.35
C LEU A 510 2.00 8.42 -13.51
N MET A 511 0.76 8.90 -13.35
CA MET A 511 -0.45 8.09 -13.58
C MET A 511 -1.49 8.88 -14.37
N GLU A 512 -2.14 8.24 -15.34
CA GLU A 512 -3.21 8.84 -16.15
C GLU A 512 -4.47 7.97 -16.11
N VAL A 513 -5.62 8.58 -15.84
CA VAL A 513 -6.94 7.93 -15.83
C VAL A 513 -7.78 8.51 -16.96
N GLY A 514 -7.99 7.70 -17.99
CA GLY A 514 -8.56 8.11 -19.27
C GLY A 514 -7.54 8.79 -20.19
N PRO A 515 -7.52 8.49 -21.48
CA PRO A 515 -6.74 9.25 -22.46
C PRO A 515 -7.27 10.69 -22.58
N ASN A 516 -6.47 11.56 -23.14
CA ASN A 516 -6.92 12.92 -23.44
C ASN A 516 -8.15 12.89 -24.35
N GLY A 517 -9.19 13.66 -24.00
CA GLY A 517 -10.46 13.70 -24.74
C GLY A 517 -11.46 12.60 -24.35
N SER A 518 -11.22 11.87 -23.25
CA SER A 518 -12.20 10.96 -22.65
C SER A 518 -13.55 11.63 -22.45
N ALA A 519 -14.64 10.96 -22.86
CA ALA A 519 -15.98 11.54 -22.80
C ALA A 519 -17.06 10.55 -22.35
N ALA A 520 -16.71 9.29 -22.11
CA ALA A 520 -17.66 8.27 -21.67
C ALA A 520 -18.29 8.63 -20.31
N ASP A 521 -19.55 8.28 -20.11
CA ASP A 521 -20.25 8.44 -18.84
C ASP A 521 -20.08 7.18 -18.00
N HIS A 522 -19.40 7.29 -16.89
CA HIS A 522 -19.12 6.20 -15.95
C HIS A 522 -19.95 6.31 -14.65
N ALA A 523 -21.01 7.14 -14.61
CA ALA A 523 -21.76 7.40 -13.37
C ALA A 523 -22.32 6.13 -12.71
N ALA A 524 -22.75 5.15 -13.51
CA ALA A 524 -23.28 3.89 -13.00
C ALA A 524 -22.21 2.96 -12.38
N ASN A 525 -20.96 3.09 -12.84
CA ASN A 525 -19.84 2.26 -12.37
C ASN A 525 -18.51 3.02 -12.51
N PRO A 526 -18.27 4.02 -11.68
CA PRO A 526 -17.09 4.87 -11.77
C PRO A 526 -15.78 4.13 -11.51
N THR A 527 -14.71 4.55 -12.18
CA THR A 527 -13.35 4.22 -11.76
C THR A 527 -13.05 4.85 -10.40
N SER A 528 -12.34 4.13 -9.52
CA SER A 528 -12.05 4.60 -8.17
C SER A 528 -10.60 4.32 -7.77
N LEU A 529 -10.00 5.32 -7.12
CA LEU A 529 -8.62 5.31 -6.62
C LEU A 529 -8.67 5.39 -5.09
N HIS A 530 -8.14 4.38 -4.39
CA HIS A 530 -8.22 4.28 -2.94
C HIS A 530 -6.82 4.18 -2.33
N ASP A 531 -6.45 5.08 -1.42
CA ASP A 531 -5.11 5.08 -0.84
C ASP A 531 -4.03 5.01 -1.93
N VAL A 532 -4.18 5.84 -2.96
CA VAL A 532 -3.22 5.96 -4.06
C VAL A 532 -2.37 7.20 -3.82
N PHE A 533 -1.08 6.97 -3.67
CA PHE A 533 -0.14 8.01 -3.26
C PHE A 533 0.90 8.27 -4.34
N PHE A 534 1.44 9.49 -4.35
CA PHE A 534 2.46 9.92 -5.31
C PHE A 534 3.59 10.62 -4.58
N ARG A 535 4.83 10.29 -4.93
CA ARG A 535 6.01 10.92 -4.37
C ARG A 535 6.99 11.33 -5.47
N VAL A 536 7.41 12.58 -5.43
CA VAL A 536 8.44 13.15 -6.32
C VAL A 536 9.62 13.56 -5.48
N GLY A 537 10.70 12.77 -5.51
CA GLY A 537 11.85 12.97 -4.62
C GLY A 537 11.74 12.23 -3.30
N GLY A 538 12.62 12.53 -2.36
CA GLY A 538 12.67 11.93 -1.02
C GLY A 538 13.51 10.65 -0.98
N SER A 539 13.10 9.55 -1.59
CA SER A 539 13.90 8.32 -1.67
C SER A 539 15.04 8.42 -2.68
N ILE A 540 14.75 8.96 -3.86
CA ILE A 540 15.67 9.23 -4.98
C ILE A 540 15.37 10.61 -5.55
N ALA A 541 16.23 11.17 -6.38
CA ALA A 541 16.01 12.46 -7.05
C ALA A 541 14.98 12.33 -8.19
N GLY A 542 13.75 11.94 -7.83
CA GLY A 542 12.66 11.70 -8.77
C GLY A 542 12.10 12.98 -9.37
N LYS A 543 11.56 12.90 -10.60
CA LYS A 543 11.01 14.04 -11.33
C LYS A 543 9.72 13.65 -12.05
N ALA A 544 8.71 14.53 -11.99
CA ALA A 544 7.48 14.36 -12.75
C ALA A 544 6.84 15.72 -13.08
N THR A 545 6.44 15.93 -14.33
CA THR A 545 5.75 17.18 -14.69
C THR A 545 4.36 17.22 -14.04
N VAL A 546 3.60 16.12 -14.10
CA VAL A 546 2.31 15.95 -13.42
C VAL A 546 2.31 14.60 -12.70
N SER A 547 1.90 14.55 -11.45
CA SER A 547 1.80 13.26 -10.75
C SER A 547 0.54 12.48 -11.13
N LEU A 548 -0.62 13.11 -11.10
CA LEU A 548 -1.87 12.45 -11.49
C LEU A 548 -2.65 13.32 -12.48
N ARG A 549 -3.08 12.71 -13.60
CA ARG A 549 -4.03 13.31 -14.54
C ARG A 549 -5.29 12.45 -14.62
N VAL A 550 -6.45 13.10 -14.46
CA VAL A 550 -7.76 12.45 -14.54
C VAL A 550 -8.53 13.07 -15.70
N ASN A 551 -8.65 12.34 -16.81
CA ASN A 551 -9.38 12.78 -18.00
C ASN A 551 -10.77 12.13 -18.09
N SER A 552 -10.96 10.91 -17.55
CA SER A 552 -12.27 10.24 -17.52
C SER A 552 -13.25 10.94 -16.59
N ASN A 553 -14.54 10.88 -16.95
CA ASN A 553 -15.63 11.42 -16.14
C ASN A 553 -15.95 10.50 -14.94
N ASN A 554 -16.61 11.06 -13.93
CA ASN A 554 -17.18 10.36 -12.76
C ASN A 554 -16.16 9.64 -11.86
N VAL A 555 -14.87 9.84 -12.01
CA VAL A 555 -13.84 9.19 -11.19
C VAL A 555 -13.99 9.56 -9.71
N ILE A 556 -13.79 8.59 -8.83
CA ILE A 556 -13.74 8.77 -7.38
C ILE A 556 -12.30 8.65 -6.91
N GLY A 557 -11.75 9.70 -6.29
CA GLY A 557 -10.52 9.65 -5.52
C GLY A 557 -10.85 9.58 -4.02
N ASP A 558 -10.27 8.62 -3.32
CA ASP A 558 -10.63 8.31 -1.94
C ASP A 558 -9.36 8.09 -1.11
N HIS A 559 -8.87 9.15 -0.51
CA HIS A 559 -7.61 9.29 0.20
C HIS A 559 -6.39 9.24 -0.71
N MET A 560 -5.85 10.42 -0.98
CA MET A 560 -4.71 10.60 -1.87
C MET A 560 -3.73 11.61 -1.27
N TRP A 561 -2.45 11.24 -1.20
CA TRP A 561 -1.37 12.18 -0.94
C TRP A 561 -0.48 12.27 -2.18
N ILE A 562 -0.39 13.46 -2.72
CA ILE A 562 0.37 13.79 -3.92
C ILE A 562 1.46 14.77 -3.50
N TRP A 563 2.67 14.28 -3.30
CA TRP A 563 3.73 14.96 -2.60
C TRP A 563 4.99 15.14 -3.47
N ARG A 564 5.41 16.39 -3.66
CA ARG A 564 6.77 16.69 -4.03
C ARG A 564 7.56 16.82 -2.74
N ALA A 565 8.46 15.88 -2.48
CA ALA A 565 9.15 15.80 -1.20
C ALA A 565 9.95 17.07 -0.89
N ASP A 566 9.75 17.61 0.29
CA ASP A 566 10.51 18.73 0.86
C ASP A 566 11.70 18.27 1.70
N HIS A 567 11.71 16.98 2.09
CA HIS A 567 12.80 16.32 2.78
C HIS A 567 13.01 14.89 2.28
N GLY A 568 14.17 14.29 2.58
CA GLY A 568 14.51 12.96 2.08
C GLY A 568 15.95 12.55 2.33
N ASN A 569 16.39 11.50 1.64
CA ASN A 569 17.79 11.09 1.62
C ASN A 569 18.66 12.22 1.04
N GLY A 570 19.93 12.26 1.41
CA GLY A 570 20.85 13.31 0.94
C GLY A 570 20.89 13.42 -0.58
N GLY A 571 20.70 14.64 -1.12
CA GLY A 571 20.73 14.94 -2.56
C GLY A 571 19.49 14.56 -3.36
N THR A 572 18.38 14.23 -2.70
CA THR A 572 17.15 13.79 -3.39
C THR A 572 16.06 14.86 -3.46
N VAL A 573 16.24 15.99 -2.78
CA VAL A 573 15.28 17.09 -2.70
C VAL A 573 15.94 18.45 -2.95
N GLY A 574 15.18 19.39 -3.49
CA GLY A 574 15.57 20.77 -3.77
C GLY A 574 14.91 21.35 -5.01
N TRP A 575 14.88 22.66 -5.15
CA TRP A 575 14.16 23.36 -6.20
C TRP A 575 14.44 22.83 -7.62
N ASN A 576 15.71 22.52 -7.91
CA ASN A 576 16.15 22.00 -9.21
C ASN A 576 16.47 20.50 -9.22
N ILE A 577 16.19 19.78 -8.12
CA ILE A 577 16.53 18.35 -7.96
C ILE A 577 15.31 17.50 -8.27
N ASN A 578 14.29 17.55 -7.40
CA ASN A 578 13.05 16.80 -7.56
C ASN A 578 11.95 17.71 -8.15
N THR A 579 12.09 18.03 -9.42
CA THR A 579 11.18 18.95 -10.09
C THR A 579 9.80 18.34 -10.30
N GLY A 580 8.76 19.11 -9.99
CA GLY A 580 7.36 18.74 -10.18
C GLY A 580 6.52 19.98 -10.43
N ALA A 581 5.89 20.08 -11.61
CA ALA A 581 5.10 21.28 -11.94
C ALA A 581 3.74 21.26 -11.23
N ASN A 582 2.95 20.21 -11.42
CA ASN A 582 1.61 20.08 -10.86
C ASN A 582 1.40 18.74 -10.19
N GLY A 583 0.70 18.72 -9.08
CA GLY A 583 0.33 17.47 -8.40
C GLY A 583 -0.82 16.75 -9.10
N LEU A 584 -1.97 17.43 -9.22
CA LEU A 584 -3.19 16.88 -9.78
C LEU A 584 -3.73 17.76 -10.91
N VAL A 585 -4.11 17.14 -12.02
CA VAL A 585 -4.86 17.80 -13.11
C VAL A 585 -6.13 16.98 -13.40
N VAL A 586 -7.30 17.58 -13.22
CA VAL A 586 -8.61 16.97 -13.46
C VAL A 586 -9.26 17.62 -14.66
N ASN A 587 -9.41 16.87 -15.75
CA ASN A 587 -10.11 17.30 -16.96
C ASN A 587 -11.51 16.68 -17.08
N GLY A 588 -11.72 15.51 -16.43
CA GLY A 588 -13.00 14.81 -16.45
C GLY A 588 -14.11 15.55 -15.67
N ASN A 589 -15.34 15.36 -16.11
CA ASN A 589 -16.52 15.91 -15.44
C ASN A 589 -16.98 15.01 -14.28
N ASN A 590 -17.70 15.58 -13.31
CA ASN A 590 -18.31 14.87 -12.18
C ASN A 590 -17.32 14.05 -11.33
N VAL A 591 -16.04 14.41 -11.34
CA VAL A 591 -15.01 13.77 -10.50
C VAL A 591 -15.22 14.17 -9.05
N THR A 592 -15.12 13.21 -8.14
CA THR A 592 -15.29 13.45 -6.70
C THR A 592 -14.04 13.00 -5.95
N MET A 593 -13.47 13.89 -5.13
CA MET A 593 -12.29 13.62 -4.31
C MET A 593 -12.64 13.72 -2.82
N TYR A 594 -12.24 12.71 -2.04
CA TYR A 594 -12.31 12.68 -0.59
C TYR A 594 -10.88 12.58 -0.03
N GLY A 595 -10.51 13.47 0.92
CA GLY A 595 -9.20 13.42 1.54
C GLY A 595 -8.05 13.61 0.55
N LEU A 596 -8.04 14.76 -0.10
CA LEU A 596 -7.03 15.14 -1.08
C LEU A 596 -5.95 16.00 -0.41
N PHE A 597 -4.73 15.46 -0.35
CA PHE A 597 -3.54 16.15 0.12
C PHE A 597 -2.62 16.38 -1.08
N VAL A 598 -2.24 17.63 -1.40
CA VAL A 598 -1.36 17.94 -2.55
C VAL A 598 -0.35 19.00 -2.12
N GLU A 599 0.94 18.69 -2.15
CA GLU A 599 1.94 19.48 -1.45
C GLU A 599 3.21 19.71 -2.25
N HIS A 600 3.75 20.93 -2.14
CA HIS A 600 5.09 21.40 -2.56
C HIS A 600 5.36 21.43 -4.06
N TYR A 601 4.38 21.28 -4.95
CA TYR A 601 4.59 21.42 -6.39
C TYR A 601 4.96 22.84 -6.76
N GLN A 602 5.78 22.99 -7.79
CA GLN A 602 6.39 24.26 -8.15
C GLN A 602 5.44 25.24 -8.86
N GLN A 603 4.30 24.73 -9.40
CA GLN A 603 3.24 25.52 -10.01
C GLN A 603 1.92 25.26 -9.25
N TYR A 604 0.76 25.24 -9.93
CA TYR A 604 -0.50 24.89 -9.30
C TYR A 604 -0.44 23.49 -8.70
N GLN A 605 -0.81 23.37 -7.43
CA GLN A 605 -0.82 22.04 -6.80
C GLN A 605 -1.94 21.18 -7.40
N THR A 606 -3.13 21.79 -7.57
CA THR A 606 -4.30 21.16 -8.18
C THR A 606 -4.88 22.07 -9.25
N ILE A 607 -5.16 21.51 -10.44
CA ILE A 607 -5.89 22.19 -11.54
C ILE A 607 -7.15 21.38 -11.82
N TRP A 608 -8.29 22.08 -11.87
CA TRP A 608 -9.59 21.48 -12.12
C TRP A 608 -10.28 22.12 -13.32
N ASN A 609 -10.38 21.38 -14.42
CA ASN A 609 -10.95 21.85 -15.69
C ASN A 609 -12.33 21.24 -15.99
N GLY A 610 -12.72 20.15 -15.30
CA GLY A 610 -14.02 19.49 -15.51
C GLY A 610 -15.16 20.13 -14.74
N ASN A 611 -16.37 20.06 -15.27
CA ASN A 611 -17.58 20.51 -14.59
C ASN A 611 -18.13 19.48 -13.60
N GLY A 612 -18.95 19.90 -12.64
CA GLY A 612 -19.58 19.03 -11.65
C GLY A 612 -18.61 18.41 -10.66
N GLY A 613 -17.38 18.93 -10.58
CA GLY A 613 -16.35 18.44 -9.67
C GLY A 613 -16.70 18.65 -8.20
N ARG A 614 -16.25 17.75 -7.34
CA ARG A 614 -16.44 17.82 -5.89
C ARG A 614 -15.18 17.46 -5.14
N THR A 615 -14.84 18.26 -4.13
CA THR A 615 -13.72 17.99 -3.22
C THR A 615 -14.20 18.10 -1.77
N TYR A 616 -14.06 17.02 -1.02
CA TYR A 616 -14.31 16.96 0.42
C TYR A 616 -13.00 16.77 1.13
N PHE A 617 -12.55 17.79 1.82
CA PHE A 617 -11.25 17.94 2.42
C PHE A 617 -10.11 18.14 1.40
N TYR A 618 -9.45 19.25 1.55
CA TYR A 618 -8.21 19.57 0.85
C TYR A 618 -7.17 20.07 1.83
N GLN A 619 -5.99 19.48 1.83
CA GLN A 619 -4.83 19.98 2.56
C GLN A 619 -3.70 20.27 1.57
N ASN A 620 -3.07 21.40 1.74
CA ASN A 620 -1.99 21.83 0.87
C ASN A 620 -0.90 22.53 1.67
N GLU A 621 0.32 22.20 1.33
CA GLU A 621 1.50 22.95 1.70
C GLU A 621 2.15 23.50 0.42
N ILE A 622 2.30 24.83 0.37
CA ILE A 622 2.98 25.53 -0.73
C ILE A 622 4.48 25.17 -0.66
N PRO A 623 5.22 25.09 -1.80
CA PRO A 623 6.63 24.73 -1.76
C PRO A 623 7.43 25.63 -0.83
N TYR A 624 8.18 25.03 0.09
CA TYR A 624 8.99 25.73 1.10
C TYR A 624 10.26 26.32 0.51
N ASP A 625 10.75 25.74 -0.60
CA ASP A 625 12.05 25.97 -1.22
C ASP A 625 12.02 26.99 -2.37
N VAL A 626 10.99 27.87 -2.42
CA VAL A 626 10.89 28.91 -3.44
C VAL A 626 12.07 29.89 -3.33
N PRO A 627 12.93 29.99 -4.36
CA PRO A 627 14.16 30.78 -4.26
C PRO A 627 13.93 32.29 -4.29
N ASN A 628 12.97 32.74 -5.10
CA ASN A 628 12.62 34.17 -5.21
C ASN A 628 11.25 34.39 -5.87
N GLN A 629 10.64 35.54 -5.64
CA GLN A 629 9.35 35.91 -6.20
C GLN A 629 9.36 36.03 -7.73
N ALA A 630 10.43 36.58 -8.30
CA ALA A 630 10.51 36.85 -9.73
C ALA A 630 10.49 35.57 -10.58
N GLY A 631 11.10 34.49 -10.05
CA GLY A 631 11.12 33.17 -10.69
C GLY A 631 9.89 32.32 -10.37
N TRP A 632 8.98 32.79 -9.51
CA TRP A 632 7.80 32.04 -9.07
C TRP A 632 6.53 32.88 -9.23
N SER A 633 5.96 32.84 -10.43
CA SER A 633 4.78 33.60 -10.82
C SER A 633 3.99 32.85 -11.90
N SER A 634 2.66 32.87 -11.79
CA SER A 634 1.75 32.30 -12.80
C SER A 634 1.51 33.27 -14.00
N GLY A 635 2.21 34.40 -14.05
CA GLY A 635 2.09 35.41 -15.11
C GLY A 635 1.12 36.54 -14.77
N GLY A 636 1.03 37.56 -15.65
CA GLY A 636 0.08 38.67 -15.49
C GLY A 636 0.27 39.52 -14.23
N GLY A 637 1.42 39.48 -13.59
CA GLY A 637 1.68 40.16 -12.31
C GLY A 637 1.24 39.40 -11.09
N ALA A 638 0.80 38.13 -11.24
CA ALA A 638 0.42 37.28 -10.11
C ALA A 638 1.63 36.92 -9.22
N GLN A 639 1.42 36.88 -7.93
CA GLN A 639 2.38 36.48 -6.94
C GLN A 639 2.22 34.97 -6.65
N GLY A 640 3.09 34.14 -7.23
CA GLY A 640 3.09 32.70 -7.04
C GLY A 640 2.04 31.94 -7.86
N TRP A 641 1.74 30.74 -7.44
CA TRP A 641 0.82 29.79 -8.05
C TRP A 641 -0.16 29.30 -6.98
N ALA A 642 -1.46 29.46 -7.20
CA ALA A 642 -2.47 29.04 -6.25
C ALA A 642 -2.37 27.53 -5.92
N ALA A 643 -2.75 27.18 -4.69
CA ALA A 643 -2.86 25.79 -4.25
C ALA A 643 -3.89 25.00 -5.05
N TYR A 644 -5.02 25.63 -5.33
CA TYR A 644 -6.14 25.01 -6.04
C TYR A 644 -6.67 25.99 -7.08
N LYS A 645 -6.63 25.58 -8.35
CA LYS A 645 -7.16 26.36 -9.47
C LYS A 645 -8.34 25.66 -10.11
N VAL A 646 -9.47 26.37 -10.22
CA VAL A 646 -10.59 25.97 -11.06
C VAL A 646 -10.49 26.73 -12.38
N GLY A 647 -10.56 26.01 -13.51
CA GLY A 647 -10.43 26.59 -14.85
C GLY A 647 -11.53 27.63 -15.14
N ALA A 648 -11.18 28.65 -15.92
CA ALA A 648 -12.07 29.77 -16.20
C ALA A 648 -13.41 29.38 -16.89
N ASN A 649 -13.42 28.25 -17.59
CA ASN A 649 -14.61 27.73 -18.29
C ASN A 649 -15.48 26.80 -17.43
N VAL A 650 -15.07 26.50 -16.19
CA VAL A 650 -15.85 25.66 -15.28
C VAL A 650 -16.99 26.45 -14.70
N THR A 651 -18.19 25.96 -14.86
CA THR A 651 -19.42 26.59 -14.40
C THR A 651 -20.05 25.96 -13.18
N SER A 652 -19.58 24.74 -12.81
CA SER A 652 -20.04 24.01 -11.61
C SER A 652 -18.90 23.25 -10.95
N HIS A 653 -18.65 23.53 -9.69
CA HIS A 653 -17.67 22.87 -8.82
C HIS A 653 -18.02 23.17 -7.37
N GLU A 654 -17.83 22.20 -6.47
CA GLU A 654 -18.09 22.39 -5.05
C GLU A 654 -16.97 21.79 -4.19
N ALA A 655 -16.42 22.58 -3.28
CA ALA A 655 -15.34 22.16 -2.41
C ALA A 655 -15.61 22.51 -0.94
N TRP A 656 -15.28 21.60 -0.02
CA TRP A 656 -15.56 21.69 1.41
C TRP A 656 -14.32 21.39 2.25
N GLY A 657 -14.05 22.22 3.26
CA GLY A 657 -13.02 21.97 4.25
C GLY A 657 -11.60 22.04 3.71
N LEU A 658 -11.23 23.19 3.14
CA LEU A 658 -9.94 23.37 2.48
C LEU A 658 -8.95 24.11 3.38
N GLY A 659 -7.70 23.63 3.40
CA GLY A 659 -6.57 24.27 4.05
C GLY A 659 -5.39 24.45 3.10
N SER A 660 -4.72 25.61 3.18
CA SER A 660 -3.51 25.89 2.43
C SER A 660 -2.50 26.63 3.31
N TYR A 661 -1.26 26.11 3.35
CA TYR A 661 -0.24 26.53 4.29
C TYR A 661 1.02 26.97 3.56
N CYS A 662 1.66 28.05 4.03
CA CYS A 662 2.97 28.45 3.56
C CYS A 662 4.01 28.41 4.69
N TYR A 663 5.23 28.02 4.32
CA TYR A 663 6.44 28.11 5.12
C TYR A 663 7.62 28.40 4.19
N PHE A 664 7.75 29.65 3.73
CA PHE A 664 8.82 30.02 2.78
C PHE A 664 10.19 30.10 3.46
N SER A 665 10.69 28.94 3.92
CA SER A 665 11.92 28.84 4.71
C SER A 665 13.17 29.30 3.95
N THR A 666 13.20 29.08 2.63
CA THR A 666 14.33 29.49 1.78
C THR A 666 14.33 31.01 1.54
N ASN A 667 13.15 31.62 1.39
CA ASN A 667 13.02 33.06 1.20
C ASN A 667 11.71 33.58 1.83
N PRO A 668 11.73 34.02 3.10
CA PRO A 668 10.54 34.46 3.81
C PRO A 668 9.85 35.71 3.22
N SER A 669 10.49 36.44 2.30
CA SER A 669 9.91 37.59 1.62
C SER A 669 8.94 37.23 0.49
N VAL A 670 8.87 35.96 0.12
CA VAL A 670 7.95 35.47 -0.91
C VAL A 670 6.51 35.62 -0.45
N VAL A 671 5.65 36.04 -1.38
CA VAL A 671 4.21 36.20 -1.18
C VAL A 671 3.46 35.30 -2.16
N LEU A 672 2.50 34.54 -1.65
CA LEU A 672 1.46 33.92 -2.46
C LEU A 672 0.26 34.86 -2.53
N GLY A 673 -0.17 35.25 -3.73
CA GLY A 673 -1.27 36.23 -3.91
C GLY A 673 -2.61 35.70 -3.36
N HIS A 674 -2.93 34.45 -3.62
CA HIS A 674 -4.09 33.75 -3.06
C HIS A 674 -3.91 32.24 -3.12
N SER A 675 -4.53 31.51 -2.17
CA SER A 675 -4.45 30.04 -2.13
C SER A 675 -5.41 29.38 -3.11
N PHE A 676 -6.60 29.93 -3.31
CA PHE A 676 -7.64 29.39 -4.20
C PHE A 676 -7.95 30.37 -5.32
N GLU A 677 -7.87 29.89 -6.57
CA GLU A 677 -8.13 30.67 -7.79
C GLU A 677 -9.31 30.04 -8.53
N VAL A 678 -10.43 30.76 -8.60
CA VAL A 678 -11.68 30.20 -9.13
C VAL A 678 -12.43 31.23 -10.00
N PRO A 679 -13.22 30.80 -11.01
CA PRO A 679 -14.09 31.71 -11.75
C PRO A 679 -15.20 32.22 -10.84
N GLN A 680 -15.60 33.48 -11.08
CA GLN A 680 -16.71 34.14 -10.36
C GLN A 680 -18.04 33.72 -10.98
N THR A 681 -18.51 32.52 -10.71
CA THR A 681 -19.77 31.97 -11.18
C THR A 681 -20.53 31.29 -10.06
N ALA A 682 -21.86 31.46 -9.99
CA ALA A 682 -22.69 30.96 -8.89
C ALA A 682 -22.65 29.43 -8.70
N GLY A 683 -22.24 28.66 -9.71
CA GLY A 683 -22.12 27.21 -9.63
C GLY A 683 -20.77 26.71 -9.11
N VAL A 684 -19.80 27.62 -8.90
CA VAL A 684 -18.49 27.27 -8.32
C VAL A 684 -18.48 27.76 -6.87
N LYS A 685 -18.52 26.83 -5.93
CA LYS A 685 -18.71 27.11 -4.50
C LYS A 685 -17.60 26.50 -3.66
N PHE A 686 -17.07 27.31 -2.76
CA PHE A 686 -16.03 26.90 -1.82
C PHE A 686 -16.49 27.19 -0.40
N HIS A 687 -16.37 26.19 0.48
CA HIS A 687 -16.89 26.23 1.84
C HIS A 687 -15.79 25.90 2.86
N ASN A 688 -15.74 26.72 3.94
CA ASN A 688 -14.91 26.46 5.11
C ASN A 688 -13.42 26.35 4.75
N MET A 689 -12.86 27.46 4.33
CA MET A 689 -11.46 27.58 3.92
C MET A 689 -10.59 28.16 5.04
N VAL A 690 -9.39 27.66 5.19
CA VAL A 690 -8.37 28.19 6.10
C VAL A 690 -7.05 28.36 5.36
N THR A 691 -6.35 29.46 5.61
CA THR A 691 -4.95 29.65 5.21
C THR A 691 -4.08 29.87 6.44
N VAL A 692 -2.85 29.37 6.41
CA VAL A 692 -1.94 29.46 7.53
C VAL A 692 -0.54 29.81 7.07
N SER A 693 0.08 30.79 7.74
CA SER A 693 1.51 31.02 7.66
C SER A 693 2.19 30.30 8.82
N LEU A 694 2.82 29.15 8.54
CA LEU A 694 3.42 28.29 9.54
C LEU A 694 4.57 29.02 10.25
N GLY A 695 4.47 29.17 11.57
CA GLY A 695 5.41 29.96 12.35
C GLY A 695 5.53 31.43 11.92
N GLY A 696 4.58 31.96 11.13
CA GLY A 696 4.64 33.30 10.59
C GLY A 696 5.68 33.50 9.47
N THR A 697 6.14 32.42 8.85
CA THR A 697 7.20 32.46 7.84
C THR A 697 6.62 32.48 6.41
N GLY A 698 6.64 33.66 5.81
CA GLY A 698 6.02 33.92 4.49
C GLY A 698 4.61 34.48 4.59
N THR A 699 4.02 34.81 3.45
CA THR A 699 2.69 35.44 3.36
C THR A 699 1.82 34.77 2.32
N ILE A 700 0.55 34.52 2.68
CA ILE A 700 -0.56 34.32 1.77
C ILE A 700 -1.42 35.59 1.86
N ALA A 701 -1.53 36.36 0.78
CA ALA A 701 -2.21 37.67 0.80
C ALA A 701 -3.74 37.55 0.90
N HIS A 702 -4.31 36.59 0.21
CA HIS A 702 -5.75 36.34 0.20
C HIS A 702 -6.05 34.83 0.28
N ILE A 703 -7.22 34.46 0.79
CA ILE A 703 -7.68 33.08 0.85
C ILE A 703 -8.11 32.61 -0.54
N ILE A 704 -9.08 33.27 -1.14
CA ILE A 704 -9.66 32.92 -2.44
C ILE A 704 -9.79 34.16 -3.32
N ASN A 705 -9.22 34.14 -4.51
CA ASN A 705 -9.14 35.29 -5.41
C ASN A 705 -8.63 36.55 -4.64
N ASN A 706 -9.41 37.59 -4.58
CA ASN A 706 -9.08 38.83 -3.82
C ASN A 706 -9.87 38.91 -2.49
N THR A 707 -10.25 37.75 -1.91
CA THR A 707 -11.13 37.70 -0.74
C THR A 707 -10.44 36.97 0.43
N GLY A 708 -10.64 37.50 1.64
CA GLY A 708 -10.08 36.95 2.88
C GLY A 708 -8.58 37.13 3.04
N GLY A 709 -8.06 36.85 4.20
CA GLY A 709 -6.65 36.96 4.55
C GLY A 709 -6.24 38.33 5.05
N PRO A 710 -4.92 38.63 5.21
CA PRO A 710 -3.80 37.71 4.91
C PRO A 710 -3.51 36.72 6.02
N SER A 711 -2.69 35.69 5.68
CA SER A 711 -1.98 34.87 6.67
C SER A 711 -0.49 35.18 6.60
N ASN A 712 0.10 35.64 7.71
CA ASN A 712 1.51 36.12 7.79
C ASN A 712 2.00 36.11 9.25
N SER A 713 3.13 36.74 9.51
CA SER A 713 3.70 36.83 10.86
C SER A 713 2.83 37.55 11.89
N SER A 714 1.91 38.43 11.45
CA SER A 714 1.00 39.18 12.35
C SER A 714 -0.33 38.45 12.56
N THR A 715 -0.78 37.71 11.56
CA THR A 715 -2.03 36.92 11.59
C THR A 715 -1.74 35.55 10.99
N ASN A 716 -1.38 34.59 11.84
CA ASN A 716 -0.95 33.26 11.37
C ASN A 716 -2.05 32.50 10.64
N VAL A 717 -3.31 32.67 11.06
CA VAL A 717 -4.46 31.90 10.55
C VAL A 717 -5.54 32.85 10.07
N ALA A 718 -6.03 32.64 8.86
CA ALA A 718 -7.18 33.36 8.30
C ALA A 718 -8.24 32.35 7.80
N ASN A 719 -9.50 32.67 8.01
CA ASN A 719 -10.63 31.81 7.68
C ASN A 719 -11.64 32.50 6.77
N TRP A 720 -12.31 31.71 5.92
CA TRP A 720 -13.43 32.19 5.09
C TRP A 720 -14.49 31.09 4.96
N VAL A 721 -15.76 31.43 5.20
CA VAL A 721 -16.79 30.38 5.34
C VAL A 721 -17.36 29.95 4.00
N ASN A 722 -17.81 30.91 3.17
CA ASN A 722 -18.46 30.61 1.88
C ASN A 722 -17.98 31.55 0.80
N TYR A 723 -17.76 31.01 -0.41
CA TYR A 723 -17.42 31.76 -1.59
C TYR A 723 -18.13 31.15 -2.81
N PRO A 724 -18.71 31.96 -3.70
CA PRO A 724 -19.16 33.31 -3.53
C PRO A 724 -20.23 33.46 -2.50
#